data_8c1ad4bb814c767c056bb83cbd45c500
#
_entry.id   8c1ad4bb814c767c056bb83cbd45c500
#
_cell.length_a   1.000
_cell.length_b   1.000
_cell.length_c   1.000
_cell.angle_alpha   90.00
_cell.angle_beta   90.00
_cell.angle_gamma   90.00
#
_symmetry.space_group_name_H-M   'P 1'
#
loop_
_entity.id
_entity.type
_entity.pdbx_description
1 polymer ?
#
loop_
_entity_poly.entity_id
_entity_poly.type
_entity_poly.pdbx_seq_one_letter_code
_entity_poly.pdbx_strand_id
1 'polypeptide(L)'
;MRHPDLDTPTPTASSQPRFSRTAAPGIGGTAVGGVLLFVLWALCVGTPATPSVAAQPVAELVGKHQAFLREHCLDCHGAEKQKGEFRVDTLSLSITDNLNAERWQKVLNAINSGEMPPEDRTPPPGEAKADFLEDLARVMVVARQNLGDTRGLITMRRLNQREYGNTLRALLGVTLNVSELPSDKNAAGFDTAGTNLFMSGDQFEQYLDLAREALGEAFERHDHAGLVKKERFEAEKGLLERVGKSLKQRIDARVAYNKWIKAVDKAAALPENQAAVTAVRNAIKGKSPHLFYDAWADFSGAPSPEQFGFKDSQDATFAASDGRWTRHVPYQSWFLAQPENRTGAWLTVGDNAVNSYFSFSVHGWPAGDYVVRLRAAASDKVLPERRFIEFGRGGGNPFSHDATRMITGTLAEPQIVEIPVNLTSKGLRTFFVRERGTHDNDSQPNLKQNVGIQENGIGLEFAVWLDWAEVERLPAKPTAPGMMALAAVLGDAKSNILPADLGRALEEFCVEAFRGHQPSPVFLKRLLEVYTERRGHGENHRQALIETVALVLSSPRFLYLSEPTGGPATADAITPVDPVAARGPQKGGSRSSLEARDLATRLSYFLWSAPPDRELRDLAASGALLQPDTLAAQTARLLDDPRSADFLQPFLHQWLRMDRLDFFRFSNVLHPDFDESTKEAARAEVYETFAHVLRHNRSLRELLKADYVVVNGLLALYYGLPEVSGDQFRVVKLPADSPRGGLLGMAAIHGMGSNGEHSSPVERGAWVLRKLLNEPPPPAPANVPQLSRLENQLLSTRERLLAHQEQPQCASCHRKIDPIGLGLENFDAAGRWRSEDSYERPGKGRKTWQVEPAGALHKGPGFSNYLELRDIIHGRAVDFSRSFSTALLQYALGRAPSFSDEPLVEAMVSEAQSQDFALRSFVQTLVRSAEFRSK
;
A
#
# COMPACT_ATOMS: atom_id res chain seq x y z
N MET A 1 19.00 -39.31 1.49
CA MET A 1 18.14 -40.47 1.64
C MET A 1 16.77 -40.13 1.13
N ARG A 2 16.18 -40.96 0.33
CA ARG A 2 14.99 -40.68 -0.53
C ARG A 2 13.75 -40.37 0.29
N HIS A 3 13.04 -39.31 -0.08
CA HIS A 3 11.66 -39.07 0.33
C HIS A 3 10.72 -39.95 -0.50
N PRO A 4 9.67 -40.53 0.07
CA PRO A 4 8.60 -41.12 -0.69
C PRO A 4 7.61 -40.06 -1.18
N ASP A 5 7.17 -40.26 -2.41
CA ASP A 5 6.17 -39.48 -3.13
C ASP A 5 4.84 -39.42 -2.39
N LEU A 6 4.26 -38.23 -2.30
CA LEU A 6 2.86 -38.03 -1.96
C LEU A 6 2.14 -37.56 -3.23
N ASP A 7 1.34 -38.45 -3.79
CA ASP A 7 0.41 -38.22 -4.87
C ASP A 7 -0.55 -37.09 -4.53
N THR A 8 -0.53 -36.04 -5.34
CA THR A 8 -1.61 -35.05 -5.40
C THR A 8 -2.58 -35.45 -6.50
N PRO A 9 -3.90 -35.51 -6.25
CA PRO A 9 -4.86 -35.75 -7.29
C PRO A 9 -5.07 -34.50 -8.15
N THR A 10 -4.89 -34.66 -9.45
CA THR A 10 -5.25 -33.72 -10.49
C THR A 10 -6.78 -33.48 -10.50
N PRO A 11 -7.24 -32.24 -10.62
CA PRO A 11 -8.67 -32.01 -10.86
C PRO A 11 -9.03 -32.27 -12.31
N THR A 12 -9.99 -33.14 -12.50
CA THR A 12 -10.62 -33.47 -13.77
C THR A 12 -11.27 -32.25 -14.40
N ALA A 13 -11.01 -32.06 -15.68
CA ALA A 13 -11.64 -31.06 -16.53
C ALA A 13 -13.15 -31.28 -16.61
N SER A 14 -13.95 -30.27 -16.25
CA SER A 14 -15.35 -30.19 -16.53
C SER A 14 -15.57 -29.64 -17.94
N SER A 15 -16.28 -30.40 -18.73
CA SER A 15 -16.71 -30.18 -20.11
C SER A 15 -17.59 -28.94 -20.28
N GLN A 16 -17.20 -28.06 -21.19
CA GLN A 16 -18.07 -27.02 -21.74
C GLN A 16 -19.06 -27.64 -22.75
N PRO A 17 -20.30 -27.22 -22.79
CA PRO A 17 -21.22 -27.61 -23.85
C PRO A 17 -20.95 -26.78 -25.11
N ARG A 18 -20.71 -27.48 -26.23
CA ARG A 18 -20.70 -26.91 -27.57
C ARG A 18 -22.15 -26.63 -28.02
N PHE A 19 -22.44 -25.39 -28.35
CA PHE A 19 -23.64 -25.07 -29.12
C PHE A 19 -23.39 -25.31 -30.61
N SER A 20 -24.12 -26.23 -31.17
CA SER A 20 -24.19 -26.52 -32.61
C SER A 20 -25.06 -25.48 -33.31
N ARG A 21 -24.55 -24.95 -34.42
CA ARG A 21 -25.32 -24.17 -35.38
C ARG A 21 -26.23 -25.13 -36.15
N THR A 22 -27.55 -24.92 -36.08
CA THR A 22 -28.52 -25.48 -37.03
C THR A 22 -28.95 -24.37 -37.98
N ALA A 23 -28.89 -24.69 -39.26
CA ALA A 23 -29.30 -23.87 -40.37
C ALA A 23 -30.84 -23.82 -40.47
N ALA A 24 -31.37 -22.68 -40.88
CA ALA A 24 -32.78 -22.50 -41.23
C ALA A 24 -32.99 -22.78 -42.70
N PRO A 25 -34.14 -23.34 -43.10
CA PRO A 25 -34.53 -23.46 -44.48
C PRO A 25 -35.32 -22.22 -44.95
N GLY A 26 -35.09 -21.83 -46.21
CA GLY A 26 -35.74 -20.72 -46.86
C GLY A 26 -37.14 -21.09 -47.39
N ILE A 27 -37.93 -20.05 -47.54
CA ILE A 27 -39.16 -20.11 -48.39
C ILE A 27 -39.06 -18.91 -49.35
N GLY A 28 -39.22 -19.22 -50.64
CA GLY A 28 -39.23 -18.28 -51.73
C GLY A 28 -40.60 -17.68 -51.99
N GLY A 29 -40.63 -16.62 -52.76
CA GLY A 29 -41.87 -15.97 -53.27
C GLY A 29 -41.55 -14.88 -54.27
N THR A 30 -41.51 -15.24 -55.47
CA THR A 30 -41.77 -14.62 -56.79
C THR A 30 -42.21 -13.15 -56.86
N ALA A 31 -41.42 -12.34 -57.56
CA ALA A 31 -41.51 -11.66 -58.82
C ALA A 31 -42.76 -10.79 -59.13
N VAL A 32 -42.52 -9.67 -59.72
CA VAL A 32 -43.03 -8.94 -60.86
C VAL A 32 -42.93 -7.42 -60.64
N GLY A 33 -42.07 -6.68 -61.27
CA GLY A 33 -42.25 -6.12 -62.55
C GLY A 33 -42.63 -4.62 -62.46
N GLY A 34 -41.87 -3.72 -63.06
CA GLY A 34 -42.36 -2.40 -63.29
C GLY A 34 -41.20 -1.40 -63.58
N VAL A 35 -40.71 -1.43 -64.80
CA VAL A 35 -39.94 -0.35 -65.43
C VAL A 35 -40.87 0.83 -65.67
N LEU A 36 -40.49 2.02 -65.17
CA LEU A 36 -40.95 3.26 -65.78
C LEU A 36 -39.83 4.32 -65.70
N LEU A 37 -39.30 4.61 -66.86
CA LEU A 37 -38.54 5.81 -67.15
C LEU A 37 -39.41 7.06 -66.94
N PHE A 38 -38.87 8.07 -66.20
CA PHE A 38 -39.21 9.46 -66.46
C PHE A 38 -37.97 10.29 -66.41
N VAL A 39 -37.55 10.76 -67.53
CA VAL A 39 -36.67 11.88 -67.80
C VAL A 39 -37.47 13.16 -67.54
N LEU A 40 -36.95 14.05 -66.73
CA LEU A 40 -37.20 15.49 -66.87
C LEU A 40 -36.21 16.30 -65.94
N TRP A 41 -35.31 16.87 -66.49
CA TRP A 41 -34.92 18.31 -66.62
C TRP A 41 -34.32 18.92 -65.35
N ALA A 42 -33.10 19.28 -65.57
CA ALA A 42 -32.22 20.11 -64.79
C ALA A 42 -32.85 21.48 -64.50
N LEU A 43 -32.73 21.88 -63.23
CA LEU A 43 -32.57 23.26 -62.85
C LEU A 43 -31.34 23.34 -61.96
N CYS A 44 -30.26 23.81 -62.52
CA CYS A 44 -29.04 24.19 -61.81
C CYS A 44 -29.42 25.36 -60.90
N VAL A 45 -29.46 25.11 -59.59
CA VAL A 45 -29.11 26.09 -58.62
C VAL A 45 -27.84 25.58 -57.97
N GLY A 46 -26.72 26.12 -58.37
CA GLY A 46 -25.44 25.84 -57.79
C GLY A 46 -25.41 26.35 -56.34
N THR A 47 -25.49 25.40 -55.41
CA THR A 47 -24.98 25.62 -54.07
C THR A 47 -23.45 25.65 -54.23
N PRO A 48 -22.76 26.70 -53.76
CA PRO A 48 -21.32 26.67 -53.75
C PRO A 48 -20.90 25.52 -52.82
N ALA A 49 -20.25 24.51 -53.36
CA ALA A 49 -19.52 23.54 -52.58
C ALA A 49 -18.55 24.34 -51.71
N THR A 50 -18.82 24.44 -50.44
CA THR A 50 -17.85 24.91 -49.46
C THR A 50 -16.64 23.99 -49.59
N PRO A 51 -15.44 24.51 -49.93
CA PRO A 51 -14.26 23.66 -49.93
C PRO A 51 -14.14 23.11 -48.52
N SER A 52 -14.10 21.77 -48.40
CA SER A 52 -13.63 21.11 -47.23
C SER A 52 -12.23 21.68 -46.96
N VAL A 53 -12.13 22.61 -46.01
CA VAL A 53 -10.84 23.07 -45.53
C VAL A 53 -10.21 21.85 -44.89
N ALA A 54 -9.31 21.19 -45.64
CA ALA A 54 -8.41 20.22 -45.08
C ALA A 54 -7.78 20.90 -43.85
N ALA A 55 -7.98 20.33 -42.67
CA ALA A 55 -7.39 20.90 -41.48
C ALA A 55 -5.89 21.00 -41.71
N GLN A 56 -5.36 22.24 -41.70
CA GLN A 56 -3.92 22.43 -41.86
C GLN A 56 -3.20 21.67 -40.74
N PRO A 57 -2.06 21.03 -41.05
CA PRO A 57 -1.28 20.34 -40.03
C PRO A 57 -0.92 21.31 -38.91
N VAL A 58 -1.11 20.87 -37.68
CA VAL A 58 -0.91 21.68 -36.48
C VAL A 58 0.55 22.13 -36.35
N ALA A 59 1.47 21.27 -36.73
CA ALA A 59 2.89 21.56 -36.86
C ALA A 59 3.50 20.58 -37.89
N GLU A 60 4.48 21.01 -38.65
CA GLU A 60 5.08 20.19 -39.70
C GLU A 60 6.61 20.24 -39.65
N LEU A 61 7.26 19.07 -39.58
CA LEU A 61 8.70 18.96 -39.69
C LEU A 61 9.10 19.04 -41.17
N VAL A 62 10.07 19.87 -41.45
CA VAL A 62 10.52 20.12 -42.84
C VAL A 62 10.96 18.82 -43.52
N GLY A 63 10.49 18.61 -44.75
CA GLY A 63 10.74 17.36 -45.51
C GLY A 63 12.22 17.02 -45.75
N LYS A 64 13.15 18.02 -45.65
CA LYS A 64 14.59 17.78 -45.73
C LYS A 64 15.08 16.71 -44.73
N HIS A 65 14.42 16.56 -43.59
CA HIS A 65 14.81 15.62 -42.54
C HIS A 65 14.43 14.17 -42.82
N GLN A 66 13.67 13.89 -43.88
CA GLN A 66 13.40 12.51 -44.29
C GLN A 66 14.69 11.77 -44.70
N ALA A 67 15.66 12.49 -45.31
CA ALA A 67 16.95 11.91 -45.65
C ALA A 67 17.73 11.51 -44.41
N PHE A 68 17.78 12.38 -43.40
CA PHE A 68 18.40 12.11 -42.09
C PHE A 68 17.80 10.87 -41.40
N LEU A 69 16.48 10.78 -41.33
CA LEU A 69 15.79 9.66 -40.75
C LEU A 69 16.05 8.35 -41.50
N ARG A 70 16.08 8.41 -42.83
CA ARG A 70 16.35 7.24 -43.68
C ARG A 70 17.75 6.71 -43.47
N GLU A 71 18.73 7.60 -43.41
CA GLU A 71 20.15 7.23 -43.31
C GLU A 71 20.54 6.73 -41.94
N HIS A 72 19.97 7.35 -40.86
CA HIS A 72 20.47 7.13 -39.52
C HIS A 72 19.50 6.35 -38.59
N CYS A 73 18.22 6.18 -38.99
CA CYS A 73 17.20 5.58 -38.08
C CYS A 73 16.53 4.33 -38.66
N LEU A 74 16.25 4.27 -39.98
CA LEU A 74 15.39 3.23 -40.56
C LEU A 74 15.96 1.82 -40.50
N ASP A 75 17.28 1.65 -40.50
CA ASP A 75 17.95 0.36 -40.39
C ASP A 75 17.55 -0.42 -39.13
N CYS A 76 17.18 0.31 -38.08
CA CYS A 76 16.80 -0.27 -36.77
C CYS A 76 15.33 -0.03 -36.42
N HIS A 77 14.73 1.04 -36.93
CA HIS A 77 13.38 1.49 -36.62
C HIS A 77 12.45 1.55 -37.84
N GLY A 78 12.61 0.61 -38.77
CA GLY A 78 11.80 0.45 -39.98
C GLY A 78 10.86 -0.76 -39.94
N ALA A 79 10.36 -1.12 -41.13
CA ALA A 79 9.38 -2.22 -41.24
C ALA A 79 9.96 -3.61 -40.90
N GLU A 80 11.23 -3.85 -41.26
CA GLU A 80 11.89 -5.14 -41.03
C GLU A 80 12.45 -5.30 -39.63
N LYS A 81 12.91 -4.21 -39.01
CA LYS A 81 13.45 -4.16 -37.65
C LYS A 81 12.75 -3.08 -36.86
N GLN A 82 12.17 -3.45 -35.72
CA GLN A 82 11.45 -2.54 -34.83
C GLN A 82 12.11 -2.54 -33.46
N LYS A 83 13.38 -2.14 -33.37
CA LYS A 83 14.07 -2.08 -32.08
C LYS A 83 13.34 -1.16 -31.11
N GLY A 84 13.08 -1.63 -29.89
CA GLY A 84 12.34 -0.91 -28.87
C GLY A 84 10.85 -0.72 -29.20
N GLU A 85 10.28 -1.57 -30.08
CA GLU A 85 8.88 -1.49 -30.53
C GLU A 85 8.53 -0.12 -31.17
N PHE A 86 9.55 0.56 -31.72
CA PHE A 86 9.43 1.89 -32.29
C PHE A 86 9.72 1.90 -33.78
N ARG A 87 8.82 2.52 -34.55
CA ARG A 87 8.94 2.66 -36.00
C ARG A 87 9.00 4.15 -36.38
N VAL A 88 10.05 4.55 -37.06
CA VAL A 88 10.27 5.91 -37.57
C VAL A 88 9.62 6.10 -38.95
N ASP A 89 9.55 5.05 -39.74
CA ASP A 89 8.97 5.07 -41.09
C ASP A 89 7.44 5.31 -41.13
N THR A 90 6.76 5.08 -39.99
CA THR A 90 5.34 5.34 -39.84
C THR A 90 5.02 6.69 -39.16
N LEU A 91 6.06 7.46 -38.78
CA LEU A 91 5.87 8.78 -38.19
C LEU A 91 5.50 9.78 -39.28
N SER A 92 4.32 10.41 -39.08
CA SER A 92 3.95 11.56 -39.91
C SER A 92 4.80 12.76 -39.54
N LEU A 93 5.36 13.45 -40.55
CA LEU A 93 6.03 14.72 -40.36
C LEU A 93 5.06 15.85 -39.99
N SER A 94 3.78 15.69 -40.26
CA SER A 94 2.71 16.57 -39.83
C SER A 94 2.18 16.08 -38.50
N ILE A 95 2.36 16.89 -37.45
CA ILE A 95 1.95 16.55 -36.07
C ILE A 95 0.53 17.07 -35.88
N THR A 96 -0.44 16.17 -36.02
CA THR A 96 -1.87 16.50 -35.99
C THR A 96 -2.57 16.01 -34.70
N ASP A 97 -1.90 15.17 -33.92
CA ASP A 97 -2.45 14.59 -32.69
C ASP A 97 -1.35 14.36 -31.64
N ASN A 98 -1.79 14.12 -30.40
CA ASN A 98 -0.88 13.92 -29.27
C ASN A 98 -0.03 12.68 -29.38
N LEU A 99 -0.56 11.58 -29.93
CA LEU A 99 0.19 10.32 -30.02
C LEU A 99 1.40 10.50 -30.95
N ASN A 100 1.21 11.22 -32.07
CA ASN A 100 2.29 11.55 -32.97
C ASN A 100 3.29 12.53 -32.33
N ALA A 101 2.79 13.52 -31.60
CA ALA A 101 3.63 14.44 -30.84
C ALA A 101 4.49 13.73 -29.78
N GLU A 102 3.91 12.82 -29.01
CA GLU A 102 4.64 12.00 -28.01
C GLU A 102 5.73 11.15 -28.65
N ARG A 103 5.46 10.59 -29.83
CA ARG A 103 6.47 9.81 -30.57
C ARG A 103 7.63 10.67 -31.01
N TRP A 104 7.36 11.87 -31.54
CA TRP A 104 8.41 12.82 -31.92
C TRP A 104 9.18 13.34 -30.71
N GLN A 105 8.52 13.51 -29.56
CA GLN A 105 9.20 13.88 -28.33
C GLN A 105 10.20 12.78 -27.89
N LYS A 106 9.83 11.50 -28.04
CA LYS A 106 10.76 10.38 -27.77
C LYS A 106 11.97 10.42 -28.67
N VAL A 107 11.78 10.74 -29.99
CA VAL A 107 12.89 10.89 -30.93
C VAL A 107 13.80 12.03 -30.50
N LEU A 108 13.22 13.21 -30.18
CA LEU A 108 13.97 14.38 -29.73
C LEU A 108 14.81 14.05 -28.47
N ASN A 109 14.21 13.44 -27.50
CA ASN A 109 14.85 13.10 -26.23
C ASN A 109 15.99 12.09 -26.44
N ALA A 110 15.78 11.02 -27.21
CA ALA A 110 16.76 9.97 -27.42
C ALA A 110 17.99 10.46 -28.22
N ILE A 111 17.80 11.36 -29.17
CA ILE A 111 18.91 11.94 -29.92
C ILE A 111 19.64 13.01 -29.10
N ASN A 112 18.90 13.81 -28.33
CA ASN A 112 19.46 14.87 -27.49
C ASN A 112 20.26 14.31 -26.30
N SER A 113 19.77 13.24 -25.66
CA SER A 113 20.50 12.52 -24.60
C SER A 113 21.72 11.74 -25.15
N GLY A 114 21.87 11.64 -26.48
CA GLY A 114 22.88 10.80 -27.12
C GLY A 114 22.63 9.29 -26.95
N GLU A 115 21.41 8.89 -26.60
CA GLU A 115 20.99 7.49 -26.54
C GLU A 115 20.90 6.88 -27.95
N MET A 116 20.54 7.73 -28.94
CA MET A 116 20.48 7.37 -30.35
C MET A 116 21.38 8.30 -31.21
N PRO A 117 22.04 7.71 -32.20
CA PRO A 117 22.21 6.28 -32.45
C PRO A 117 23.04 5.60 -31.35
N PRO A 118 22.91 4.26 -31.21
CA PRO A 118 23.67 3.51 -30.19
C PRO A 118 25.18 3.53 -30.52
N GLU A 119 26.04 3.29 -29.54
CA GLU A 119 27.50 3.44 -29.60
C GLU A 119 28.18 2.54 -30.64
N ASP A 120 27.55 1.44 -31.07
CA ASP A 120 28.01 0.50 -32.08
C ASP A 120 27.72 0.99 -33.51
N ARG A 121 27.16 2.19 -33.68
CA ARG A 121 26.82 2.79 -34.98
C ARG A 121 27.55 4.13 -35.21
N THR A 122 27.81 4.41 -36.46
CA THR A 122 28.39 5.70 -36.86
C THR A 122 27.43 6.84 -36.50
N PRO A 123 27.85 7.80 -35.68
CA PRO A 123 27.01 8.96 -35.36
C PRO A 123 26.78 9.84 -36.59
N PRO A 124 25.60 10.48 -36.69
CA PRO A 124 25.36 11.46 -37.75
C PRO A 124 26.34 12.63 -37.63
N PRO A 125 26.65 13.30 -38.76
CA PRO A 125 27.46 14.53 -38.76
C PRO A 125 26.87 15.55 -37.77
N GLY A 126 27.74 16.22 -36.98
CA GLY A 126 27.32 17.12 -35.91
C GLY A 126 26.40 18.25 -36.38
N GLU A 127 26.69 18.81 -37.57
CA GLU A 127 25.85 19.87 -38.19
C GLU A 127 24.47 19.34 -38.57
N ALA A 128 24.38 18.17 -39.21
CA ALA A 128 23.11 17.54 -39.59
C ALA A 128 22.27 17.16 -38.36
N LYS A 129 22.92 16.69 -37.31
CA LYS A 129 22.26 16.40 -36.04
C LYS A 129 21.72 17.66 -35.38
N ALA A 130 22.50 18.74 -35.37
CA ALA A 130 22.09 20.01 -34.75
C ALA A 130 20.91 20.64 -35.52
N ASP A 131 20.97 20.68 -36.85
CA ASP A 131 19.90 21.19 -37.71
C ASP A 131 18.58 20.40 -37.53
N PHE A 132 18.68 19.05 -37.44
CA PHE A 132 17.51 18.19 -37.15
C PHE A 132 16.90 18.48 -35.80
N LEU A 133 17.73 18.56 -34.75
CA LEU A 133 17.26 18.79 -33.36
C LEU A 133 16.65 20.19 -33.20
N GLU A 134 17.24 21.22 -33.84
CA GLU A 134 16.72 22.59 -33.79
C GLU A 134 15.34 22.69 -34.45
N ASP A 135 15.21 22.16 -35.69
CA ASP A 135 13.93 22.19 -36.39
C ASP A 135 12.86 21.34 -35.64
N LEU A 136 13.23 20.14 -35.18
CA LEU A 136 12.30 19.30 -34.43
C LEU A 136 11.87 19.99 -33.12
N ALA A 137 12.78 20.57 -32.34
CA ALA A 137 12.44 21.30 -31.12
C ALA A 137 11.48 22.46 -31.40
N ARG A 138 11.72 23.23 -32.48
CA ARG A 138 10.83 24.34 -32.91
C ARG A 138 9.43 23.83 -33.26
N VAL A 139 9.35 22.75 -34.03
CA VAL A 139 8.07 22.14 -34.41
C VAL A 139 7.34 21.59 -33.20
N MET A 140 8.06 21.01 -32.24
CA MET A 140 7.49 20.50 -30.98
C MET A 140 6.90 21.62 -30.12
N VAL A 141 7.52 22.81 -30.07
CA VAL A 141 6.95 23.98 -29.37
C VAL A 141 5.62 24.40 -30.02
N VAL A 142 5.58 24.50 -31.37
CA VAL A 142 4.36 24.82 -32.12
C VAL A 142 3.27 23.75 -31.90
N ALA A 143 3.66 22.46 -31.94
CA ALA A 143 2.76 21.36 -31.66
C ALA A 143 2.16 21.45 -30.24
N ARG A 144 2.96 21.77 -29.23
CA ARG A 144 2.49 21.97 -27.86
C ARG A 144 1.47 23.08 -27.76
N GLN A 145 1.74 24.24 -28.36
CA GLN A 145 0.81 25.37 -28.34
C GLN A 145 -0.52 25.01 -28.99
N ASN A 146 -0.48 24.37 -30.13
CA ASN A 146 -1.66 24.10 -30.95
C ASN A 146 -2.46 22.87 -30.46
N LEU A 147 -1.79 21.85 -29.94
CA LEU A 147 -2.42 20.69 -29.32
C LEU A 147 -2.81 20.95 -27.86
N GLY A 148 -2.37 22.06 -27.27
CA GLY A 148 -2.72 22.48 -25.88
C GLY A 148 -4.20 22.56 -25.61
N ASP A 149 -5.00 22.95 -26.60
CA ASP A 149 -6.43 23.14 -26.42
C ASP A 149 -7.30 21.91 -26.68
N THR A 150 -6.72 20.79 -27.10
CA THR A 150 -7.51 19.57 -27.44
C THR A 150 -7.63 18.56 -26.30
N ARG A 151 -7.47 18.99 -25.03
CA ARG A 151 -7.03 18.05 -24.05
C ARG A 151 -7.77 17.82 -22.79
N GLY A 152 -7.53 16.57 -22.44
CA GLY A 152 -7.54 16.04 -21.07
C GLY A 152 -8.76 16.45 -20.31
N LEU A 153 -9.94 16.28 -20.89
CA LEU A 153 -11.16 16.29 -20.10
C LEU A 153 -10.88 15.45 -18.85
N ILE A 154 -10.87 16.09 -17.70
CA ILE A 154 -10.90 15.37 -16.45
C ILE A 154 -12.25 14.67 -16.46
N THR A 155 -12.22 13.40 -16.81
CA THR A 155 -13.41 12.59 -16.89
C THR A 155 -14.04 12.50 -15.49
N MET A 156 -15.36 12.53 -15.45
CA MET A 156 -16.11 12.20 -14.26
C MET A 156 -15.53 10.92 -13.66
N ARG A 157 -15.04 10.97 -12.42
CA ARG A 157 -14.47 9.83 -11.74
C ARG A 157 -15.23 9.49 -10.47
N ARG A 158 -15.34 8.21 -10.18
CA ARG A 158 -15.85 7.72 -8.90
C ARG A 158 -14.86 8.04 -7.77
N LEU A 159 -15.37 8.24 -6.55
CA LEU A 159 -14.55 8.20 -5.37
C LEU A 159 -13.84 6.84 -5.29
N ASN A 160 -12.55 6.85 -5.03
CA ASN A 160 -11.83 5.62 -4.70
C ASN A 160 -12.18 5.15 -3.27
N GLN A 161 -11.76 3.93 -2.90
CA GLN A 161 -12.03 3.35 -1.58
C GLN A 161 -11.71 4.32 -0.43
N ARG A 162 -10.53 4.93 -0.46
CA ARG A 162 -10.05 5.84 0.58
C ARG A 162 -10.89 7.12 0.64
N GLU A 163 -11.15 7.73 -0.51
CA GLU A 163 -11.98 8.94 -0.61
C GLU A 163 -13.42 8.68 -0.15
N TYR A 164 -13.97 7.52 -0.47
CA TYR A 164 -15.29 7.10 0.02
C TYR A 164 -15.30 6.98 1.55
N GLY A 165 -14.35 6.25 2.12
CA GLY A 165 -14.22 6.12 3.58
C GLY A 165 -14.03 7.46 4.29
N ASN A 166 -13.16 8.33 3.75
CA ASN A 166 -12.94 9.68 4.31
C ASN A 166 -14.18 10.56 4.17
N THR A 167 -14.96 10.41 3.09
CA THR A 167 -16.22 11.14 2.90
C THR A 167 -17.25 10.70 3.93
N LEU A 168 -17.39 9.39 4.19
CA LEU A 168 -18.26 8.90 5.25
C LEU A 168 -17.82 9.36 6.64
N ARG A 169 -16.51 9.35 6.89
CA ARG A 169 -15.95 9.88 8.16
C ARG A 169 -16.28 11.36 8.36
N ALA A 170 -16.12 12.16 7.31
CA ALA A 170 -16.44 13.58 7.38
C ALA A 170 -17.96 13.86 7.53
N LEU A 171 -18.80 13.08 6.86
CA LEU A 171 -20.24 13.27 6.80
C LEU A 171 -20.97 12.67 8.00
N LEU A 172 -20.56 11.51 8.49
CA LEU A 172 -21.26 10.73 9.52
C LEU A 172 -20.47 10.57 10.83
N GLY A 173 -19.16 10.87 10.83
CA GLY A 173 -18.30 10.68 12.00
C GLY A 173 -17.88 9.23 12.25
N VAL A 174 -18.01 8.34 11.27
CA VAL A 174 -17.69 6.91 11.37
C VAL A 174 -16.48 6.54 10.53
N THR A 175 -15.71 5.56 10.98
CA THR A 175 -14.58 5.01 10.23
C THR A 175 -14.83 3.54 9.97
N LEU A 176 -15.12 3.20 8.72
CA LEU A 176 -15.42 1.84 8.30
C LEU A 176 -14.22 1.16 7.63
N ASN A 177 -14.25 -0.15 7.64
CA ASN A 177 -13.36 -0.95 6.80
C ASN A 177 -13.88 -0.95 5.35
N VAL A 178 -13.25 -0.17 4.50
CA VAL A 178 -13.61 -0.09 3.07
C VAL A 178 -12.84 -1.09 2.19
N SER A 179 -12.05 -1.99 2.78
CA SER A 179 -11.27 -2.98 2.03
C SER A 179 -12.12 -4.05 1.33
N GLU A 180 -13.39 -4.17 1.71
CA GLU A 180 -14.36 -5.04 1.05
C GLU A 180 -14.76 -4.52 -0.34
N LEU A 181 -14.62 -3.22 -0.60
CA LEU A 181 -14.78 -2.68 -1.93
C LEU A 181 -13.68 -3.19 -2.87
N PRO A 182 -13.96 -3.37 -4.16
CA PRO A 182 -12.94 -3.75 -5.14
C PRO A 182 -11.76 -2.80 -5.11
N SER A 183 -10.56 -3.37 -5.22
CA SER A 183 -9.33 -2.58 -5.19
C SER A 183 -9.27 -1.62 -6.38
N ASP A 184 -9.05 -0.36 -6.10
CA ASP A 184 -8.80 0.69 -7.09
C ASP A 184 -7.33 0.73 -7.56
N LYS A 185 -6.51 -0.26 -7.11
CA LYS A 185 -5.09 -0.33 -7.46
C LYS A 185 -4.92 -0.61 -8.95
N ASN A 186 -4.14 0.23 -9.60
CA ASN A 186 -3.71 0.03 -10.98
C ASN A 186 -2.21 -0.26 -11.01
N ALA A 187 -1.80 -1.23 -11.83
CA ALA A 187 -0.39 -1.59 -12.00
C ALA A 187 0.48 -0.41 -12.51
N ALA A 188 -0.12 0.58 -13.14
CA ALA A 188 0.59 1.66 -13.84
C ALA A 188 0.27 3.09 -13.33
N GLY A 189 -0.59 3.28 -12.32
CA GLY A 189 -1.01 4.63 -11.94
C GLY A 189 -1.50 4.79 -10.50
N PHE A 190 -2.02 5.98 -10.22
CA PHE A 190 -2.60 6.31 -8.92
C PHE A 190 -4.06 5.84 -8.80
N ASP A 191 -4.51 5.60 -7.57
CA ASP A 191 -5.91 5.27 -7.24
C ASP A 191 -6.90 6.41 -7.55
N THR A 192 -6.39 7.60 -7.86
CA THR A 192 -7.17 8.75 -8.31
C THR A 192 -7.47 8.71 -9.82
N ALA A 193 -6.88 7.79 -10.59
CA ALA A 193 -7.03 7.74 -12.05
C ALA A 193 -8.45 7.33 -12.47
N GLY A 194 -9.21 8.27 -13.06
CA GLY A 194 -10.61 8.08 -13.43
C GLY A 194 -10.86 6.95 -14.43
N THR A 195 -9.89 6.61 -15.27
CA THR A 195 -9.98 5.52 -16.24
C THR A 195 -10.19 4.12 -15.62
N ASN A 196 -9.91 3.96 -14.34
CA ASN A 196 -9.94 2.68 -13.63
C ASN A 196 -11.12 2.56 -12.66
N LEU A 197 -11.89 3.63 -12.48
CA LEU A 197 -12.95 3.72 -11.49
C LEU A 197 -14.33 3.44 -12.10
N PHE A 198 -14.52 2.21 -12.58
CA PHE A 198 -15.80 1.73 -13.07
C PHE A 198 -16.73 1.32 -11.91
N MET A 199 -18.03 1.18 -12.20
CA MET A 199 -18.99 0.61 -11.28
C MET A 199 -19.76 -0.51 -11.99
N SER A 200 -19.70 -1.72 -11.42
CA SER A 200 -20.57 -2.84 -11.77
C SER A 200 -21.82 -2.88 -10.89
N GLY A 201 -22.80 -3.71 -11.25
CA GLY A 201 -23.97 -3.94 -10.39
C GLY A 201 -23.58 -4.46 -9.02
N ASP A 202 -22.67 -5.43 -8.94
CA ASP A 202 -22.21 -6.01 -7.69
C ASP A 202 -21.49 -4.97 -6.81
N GLN A 203 -20.74 -4.05 -7.42
CA GLN A 203 -20.13 -2.93 -6.69
C GLN A 203 -21.16 -1.97 -6.11
N PHE A 204 -22.24 -1.74 -6.83
CA PHE A 204 -23.34 -0.90 -6.32
C PHE A 204 -23.96 -1.48 -5.05
N GLU A 205 -24.20 -2.80 -5.01
CA GLU A 205 -24.71 -3.48 -3.82
C GLU A 205 -23.74 -3.37 -2.65
N GLN A 206 -22.42 -3.52 -2.89
CA GLN A 206 -21.40 -3.33 -1.87
C GLN A 206 -21.38 -1.91 -1.30
N TYR A 207 -21.53 -0.88 -2.15
CA TYR A 207 -21.67 0.51 -1.68
C TYR A 207 -22.92 0.72 -0.84
N LEU A 208 -24.03 0.10 -1.23
CA LEU A 208 -25.29 0.19 -0.51
C LEU A 208 -25.19 -0.48 0.86
N ASP A 209 -24.55 -1.63 0.96
CA ASP A 209 -24.34 -2.35 2.23
C ASP A 209 -23.39 -1.59 3.15
N LEU A 210 -22.29 -1.03 2.64
CA LEU A 210 -21.40 -0.15 3.43
C LEU A 210 -22.11 1.11 3.87
N ALA A 211 -22.99 1.69 3.06
CA ALA A 211 -23.80 2.84 3.45
C ALA A 211 -24.76 2.51 4.61
N ARG A 212 -25.41 1.34 4.57
CA ARG A 212 -26.25 0.83 5.67
C ARG A 212 -25.44 0.64 6.95
N GLU A 213 -24.27 0.04 6.84
CA GLU A 213 -23.35 -0.16 7.97
C GLU A 213 -22.91 1.17 8.56
N ALA A 214 -22.50 2.13 7.71
CA ALA A 214 -22.11 3.47 8.13
C ALA A 214 -23.21 4.19 8.92
N LEU A 215 -24.43 4.15 8.41
CA LEU A 215 -25.58 4.77 9.05
C LEU A 215 -25.95 4.07 10.35
N GLY A 216 -25.95 2.74 10.38
CA GLY A 216 -26.19 1.95 11.57
C GLY A 216 -25.21 2.31 12.70
N GLU A 217 -23.91 2.36 12.37
CA GLU A 217 -22.87 2.76 13.32
C GLU A 217 -22.99 4.22 13.74
N ALA A 218 -23.30 5.15 12.82
CA ALA A 218 -23.47 6.55 13.14
C ALA A 218 -24.64 6.77 14.12
N PHE A 219 -25.74 6.04 13.93
CA PHE A 219 -26.89 6.09 14.83
C PHE A 219 -26.57 5.47 16.20
N GLU A 220 -25.85 4.34 16.25
CA GLU A 220 -25.38 3.74 17.48
C GLU A 220 -24.48 4.71 18.29
N ARG A 221 -23.54 5.36 17.62
CA ARG A 221 -22.65 6.36 18.22
C ARG A 221 -23.44 7.56 18.76
N HIS A 222 -24.44 8.01 18.02
CA HIS A 222 -25.31 9.11 18.43
C HIS A 222 -26.10 8.75 19.71
N ASP A 223 -26.71 7.56 19.74
CA ASP A 223 -27.49 7.10 20.92
C ASP A 223 -26.64 6.99 22.18
N HIS A 224 -25.38 6.67 22.02
CA HIS A 224 -24.43 6.49 23.12
C HIS A 224 -23.47 7.69 23.29
N ALA A 225 -23.77 8.85 22.68
CA ALA A 225 -22.86 10.02 22.73
C ALA A 225 -22.53 10.48 24.16
N GLY A 226 -23.49 10.39 25.08
CA GLY A 226 -23.33 10.76 26.50
C GLY A 226 -22.83 9.63 27.40
N LEU A 227 -22.58 8.42 26.87
CA LEU A 227 -22.18 7.28 27.68
C LEU A 227 -20.73 7.44 28.17
N VAL A 228 -20.57 7.47 29.51
CA VAL A 228 -19.25 7.36 30.14
C VAL A 228 -19.05 5.89 30.54
N LYS A 229 -17.97 5.29 30.08
CA LYS A 229 -17.64 3.92 30.37
C LYS A 229 -16.14 3.73 30.53
N LYS A 230 -15.74 3.08 31.64
CA LYS A 230 -14.36 2.87 32.00
C LYS A 230 -14.24 1.53 32.73
N GLU A 231 -13.26 0.71 32.37
CA GLU A 231 -13.01 -0.57 33.00
C GLU A 231 -11.51 -0.87 33.03
N ARG A 232 -11.06 -1.46 34.15
CA ARG A 232 -9.67 -1.84 34.37
C ARG A 232 -9.55 -3.34 34.53
N PHE A 233 -8.49 -3.86 33.91
CA PHE A 233 -8.14 -5.27 33.87
C PHE A 233 -6.73 -5.43 34.43
N GLU A 234 -6.61 -6.16 35.55
CA GLU A 234 -5.33 -6.43 36.20
C GLU A 234 -4.63 -7.59 35.50
N ALA A 235 -3.33 -7.43 35.22
CA ALA A 235 -2.60 -8.36 34.36
C ALA A 235 -2.29 -9.70 35.07
N GLU A 236 -2.13 -9.68 36.41
CA GLU A 236 -1.87 -10.88 37.19
C GLU A 236 -3.10 -11.81 37.32
N LYS A 237 -4.32 -11.27 37.15
CA LYS A 237 -5.53 -12.05 37.29
C LYS A 237 -5.63 -13.19 36.28
N GLY A 238 -5.72 -14.43 36.81
CA GLY A 238 -5.82 -15.62 35.98
C GLY A 238 -4.53 -16.06 35.29
N LEU A 239 -3.50 -15.21 35.18
CA LEU A 239 -2.23 -15.56 34.52
C LEU A 239 -1.41 -16.53 35.38
N LEU A 240 -1.17 -16.18 36.64
CA LEU A 240 -0.41 -17.04 37.58
C LEU A 240 -1.09 -18.37 37.77
N GLU A 241 -2.42 -18.40 37.91
CA GLU A 241 -3.21 -19.64 38.02
C GLU A 241 -3.04 -20.50 36.76
N ARG A 242 -3.14 -19.90 35.57
CA ARG A 242 -2.98 -20.57 34.28
C ARG A 242 -1.58 -21.18 34.13
N VAL A 243 -0.54 -20.41 34.44
CA VAL A 243 0.85 -20.88 34.38
C VAL A 243 1.10 -21.95 35.44
N GLY A 244 0.62 -21.76 36.68
CA GLY A 244 0.73 -22.73 37.75
C GLY A 244 0.04 -24.07 37.42
N LYS A 245 -1.16 -24.01 36.85
CA LYS A 245 -1.87 -25.20 36.36
C LYS A 245 -1.07 -25.93 35.27
N SER A 246 -0.52 -25.18 34.30
CA SER A 246 0.31 -25.73 33.23
C SER A 246 1.59 -26.38 33.78
N LEU A 247 2.25 -25.74 34.74
CA LEU A 247 3.43 -26.29 35.42
C LEU A 247 3.10 -27.59 36.13
N LYS A 248 2.02 -27.57 36.93
CA LYS A 248 1.56 -28.77 37.65
C LYS A 248 1.24 -29.91 36.70
N GLN A 249 0.51 -29.65 35.61
CA GLN A 249 0.21 -30.68 34.61
C GLN A 249 1.49 -31.31 34.01
N ARG A 250 2.52 -30.51 33.73
CA ARG A 250 3.81 -31.00 33.19
C ARG A 250 4.55 -31.87 34.23
N ILE A 251 4.58 -31.41 35.47
CA ILE A 251 5.18 -32.18 36.57
C ILE A 251 4.45 -33.51 36.75
N ASP A 252 3.11 -33.47 36.86
CA ASP A 252 2.29 -34.66 37.03
C ASP A 252 2.46 -35.64 35.85
N ALA A 253 2.47 -35.12 34.62
CA ALA A 253 2.72 -35.94 33.41
C ALA A 253 4.11 -36.61 33.46
N ARG A 254 5.16 -35.89 33.84
CA ARG A 254 6.50 -36.47 33.98
C ARG A 254 6.55 -37.55 35.06
N VAL A 255 5.90 -37.32 36.19
CA VAL A 255 5.78 -38.33 37.27
C VAL A 255 5.04 -39.55 36.77
N ALA A 256 3.92 -39.37 36.10
CA ALA A 256 3.14 -40.47 35.50
C ALA A 256 3.95 -41.25 34.47
N TYR A 257 4.64 -40.55 33.57
CA TYR A 257 5.52 -41.14 32.57
C TYR A 257 6.64 -41.96 33.19
N ASN A 258 7.33 -41.41 34.18
CA ASN A 258 8.38 -42.13 34.90
C ASN A 258 7.89 -43.38 35.61
N LYS A 259 6.64 -43.39 36.11
CA LYS A 259 6.00 -44.57 36.68
C LYS A 259 5.71 -45.61 35.61
N TRP A 260 5.17 -45.16 34.47
CA TRP A 260 4.86 -46.04 33.34
C TRP A 260 6.11 -46.69 32.76
N ILE A 261 7.16 -45.94 32.41
CA ILE A 261 8.39 -46.52 31.83
C ILE A 261 9.05 -47.49 32.79
N LYS A 262 9.07 -47.21 34.10
CA LYS A 262 9.56 -48.15 35.11
C LYS A 262 8.76 -49.46 35.14
N ALA A 263 7.46 -49.38 34.96
CA ALA A 263 6.62 -50.56 34.88
C ALA A 263 6.83 -51.35 33.59
N VAL A 264 7.01 -50.65 32.46
CA VAL A 264 7.38 -51.24 31.16
C VAL A 264 8.77 -51.89 31.26
N ASP A 265 9.75 -51.20 31.84
CA ASP A 265 11.13 -51.75 32.03
C ASP A 265 11.08 -52.99 32.90
N LYS A 266 10.25 -53.01 33.96
CA LYS A 266 10.07 -54.20 34.82
C LYS A 266 9.50 -55.40 34.04
N ALA A 267 8.51 -55.14 33.18
CA ALA A 267 7.95 -56.18 32.31
C ALA A 267 8.98 -56.64 31.27
N ALA A 268 9.69 -55.73 30.63
CA ALA A 268 10.74 -56.04 29.68
C ALA A 268 11.89 -56.85 30.25
N ALA A 269 12.15 -56.79 31.56
CA ALA A 269 13.16 -57.54 32.26
C ALA A 269 12.77 -59.01 32.53
N LEU A 270 11.52 -59.39 32.35
CA LEU A 270 11.05 -60.76 32.53
C LEU A 270 11.68 -61.70 31.49
N PRO A 271 12.02 -62.95 31.88
CA PRO A 271 12.65 -63.91 30.96
C PRO A 271 11.86 -64.14 29.67
N GLU A 272 10.54 -64.20 29.73
CA GLU A 272 9.64 -64.38 28.60
C GLU A 272 9.66 -63.22 27.59
N ASN A 273 10.07 -62.05 27.98
CA ASN A 273 10.11 -60.87 27.11
C ASN A 273 11.48 -60.63 26.44
N GLN A 274 12.51 -61.37 26.77
CA GLN A 274 13.88 -61.09 26.28
C GLN A 274 14.04 -61.21 24.77
N ALA A 275 13.28 -62.09 24.13
CA ALA A 275 13.27 -62.18 22.67
C ALA A 275 12.62 -60.90 22.03
N ALA A 276 11.50 -60.45 22.55
CA ALA A 276 10.84 -59.23 22.09
C ALA A 276 11.71 -57.98 22.35
N VAL A 277 12.32 -57.88 23.52
CA VAL A 277 13.25 -56.78 23.88
C VAL A 277 14.43 -56.74 22.89
N THR A 278 15.01 -57.89 22.54
CA THR A 278 16.11 -57.97 21.61
C THR A 278 15.66 -57.50 20.19
N ALA A 279 14.49 -57.96 19.76
CA ALA A 279 13.92 -57.55 18.46
C ALA A 279 13.66 -56.05 18.40
N VAL A 280 13.03 -55.47 19.44
CA VAL A 280 12.74 -54.01 19.49
C VAL A 280 14.04 -53.21 19.52
N ARG A 281 15.03 -53.57 20.35
CA ARG A 281 16.34 -52.90 20.40
C ARG A 281 17.07 -52.90 19.07
N ASN A 282 17.00 -54.02 18.35
CA ASN A 282 17.59 -54.11 17.00
C ASN A 282 16.85 -53.23 16.00
N ALA A 283 15.52 -53.15 16.06
CA ALA A 283 14.68 -52.35 15.17
C ALA A 283 14.87 -50.83 15.39
N ILE A 284 15.18 -50.39 16.61
CA ILE A 284 15.40 -48.98 16.96
C ILE A 284 16.87 -48.58 16.98
N LYS A 285 17.82 -49.47 16.59
CA LYS A 285 19.26 -49.22 16.59
C LYS A 285 19.56 -47.96 15.75
N GLY A 286 20.16 -46.94 16.37
CA GLY A 286 20.45 -45.64 15.72
C GLY A 286 19.26 -44.69 15.62
N LYS A 287 18.15 -45.04 16.25
CA LYS A 287 16.96 -44.18 16.38
C LYS A 287 16.78 -43.68 17.82
N SER A 288 15.75 -42.88 18.06
CA SER A 288 15.44 -42.35 19.40
C SER A 288 15.14 -43.44 20.42
N PRO A 289 15.74 -43.40 21.63
CA PRO A 289 15.49 -44.35 22.69
C PRO A 289 14.02 -44.48 23.14
N HIS A 290 13.23 -43.45 22.95
CA HIS A 290 11.81 -43.42 23.31
C HIS A 290 10.98 -44.45 22.54
N LEU A 291 11.41 -44.82 21.31
CA LEU A 291 10.75 -45.85 20.49
C LEU A 291 10.73 -47.24 21.16
N PHE A 292 11.54 -47.45 22.18
CA PHE A 292 11.47 -48.66 23.00
C PHE A 292 10.16 -48.79 23.74
N TYR A 293 9.68 -47.68 24.28
CA TYR A 293 8.43 -47.65 25.04
C TYR A 293 7.19 -47.63 24.13
N ASP A 294 7.34 -47.26 22.85
CA ASP A 294 6.24 -47.39 21.88
C ASP A 294 5.87 -48.83 21.59
N ALA A 295 6.83 -49.75 21.79
CA ALA A 295 6.65 -51.22 21.65
C ALA A 295 6.19 -51.89 22.96
N TRP A 296 5.68 -51.15 23.94
CA TRP A 296 5.25 -51.67 25.24
C TRP A 296 4.28 -52.86 25.15
N ALA A 297 3.42 -52.90 24.14
CA ALA A 297 2.44 -53.95 23.90
C ALA A 297 3.09 -55.29 23.53
N ASP A 298 4.34 -55.29 23.06
CA ASP A 298 5.09 -56.48 22.74
C ASP A 298 5.69 -57.16 23.96
N PHE A 299 5.60 -56.52 25.14
CA PHE A 299 6.11 -57.03 26.39
C PHE A 299 4.97 -57.55 27.28
N SER A 300 4.91 -58.85 27.46
CA SER A 300 3.90 -59.50 28.30
C SER A 300 3.93 -58.91 29.71
N GLY A 301 2.75 -58.50 30.22
CA GLY A 301 2.64 -57.90 31.53
C GLY A 301 3.01 -56.43 31.64
N ALA A 302 3.38 -55.78 30.52
CA ALA A 302 3.59 -54.33 30.50
C ALA A 302 2.25 -53.59 30.56
N PRO A 303 2.11 -52.57 31.43
CA PRO A 303 0.86 -51.84 31.52
C PRO A 303 0.72 -50.87 30.36
N SER A 304 -0.50 -50.66 29.92
CA SER A 304 -0.80 -49.67 28.88
C SER A 304 -0.63 -48.22 29.38
N PRO A 305 -0.28 -47.28 28.51
CA PRO A 305 -0.10 -45.87 28.88
C PRO A 305 -1.41 -45.23 29.41
N GLU A 306 -2.60 -45.71 28.98
CA GLU A 306 -3.92 -45.21 29.45
C GLU A 306 -4.11 -45.42 30.97
N GLN A 307 -3.49 -46.48 31.56
CA GLN A 307 -3.55 -46.70 32.99
C GLN A 307 -2.80 -45.62 33.79
N PHE A 308 -1.98 -44.83 33.11
CA PHE A 308 -1.22 -43.73 33.68
C PHE A 308 -1.76 -42.36 33.25
N GLY A 309 -2.89 -42.35 32.54
CA GLY A 309 -3.59 -41.10 32.13
C GLY A 309 -3.13 -40.53 30.79
N PHE A 310 -2.44 -41.30 29.95
CA PHE A 310 -2.05 -40.91 28.59
C PHE A 310 -3.00 -41.55 27.57
N LYS A 311 -3.14 -40.91 26.42
CA LYS A 311 -3.94 -41.45 25.34
C LYS A 311 -3.29 -42.67 24.67
N ASP A 312 -1.97 -42.60 24.48
CA ASP A 312 -1.12 -43.62 23.88
C ASP A 312 0.35 -43.38 24.25
N SER A 313 1.27 -44.24 23.80
CA SER A 313 2.72 -44.12 24.06
C SER A 313 3.32 -42.83 23.48
N GLN A 314 2.81 -42.34 22.34
CA GLN A 314 3.30 -41.10 21.73
C GLN A 314 2.87 -39.91 22.55
N ASP A 315 1.63 -39.88 23.05
CA ASP A 315 1.14 -38.86 23.98
C ASP A 315 1.96 -38.85 25.26
N ALA A 316 2.25 -40.02 25.84
CA ALA A 316 3.08 -40.14 27.03
C ALA A 316 4.50 -39.56 26.78
N THR A 317 5.13 -39.94 25.69
CA THR A 317 6.47 -39.45 25.31
C THR A 317 6.46 -37.95 25.05
N PHE A 318 5.43 -37.44 24.36
CA PHE A 318 5.29 -36.02 24.08
C PHE A 318 5.05 -35.21 25.36
N ALA A 319 4.17 -35.67 26.24
CA ALA A 319 3.85 -34.99 27.50
C ALA A 319 5.07 -34.89 28.44
N ALA A 320 5.95 -35.88 28.38
CA ALA A 320 7.15 -35.97 29.24
C ALA A 320 8.47 -35.69 28.47
N SER A 321 8.40 -35.11 27.27
CA SER A 321 9.60 -34.87 26.44
C SER A 321 10.66 -34.08 27.18
N ASP A 322 11.92 -34.42 26.99
CA ASP A 322 13.05 -33.75 27.63
C ASP A 322 13.07 -32.24 27.33
N GLY A 323 12.70 -31.81 26.11
CA GLY A 323 12.60 -30.41 25.80
C GLY A 323 11.57 -29.65 26.65
N ARG A 324 10.42 -30.28 26.94
CA ARG A 324 9.41 -29.67 27.83
C ARG A 324 9.87 -29.67 29.27
N TRP A 325 10.49 -30.72 29.71
CA TRP A 325 10.99 -30.81 31.06
C TRP A 325 12.18 -29.91 31.33
N THR A 326 13.18 -29.89 30.48
CA THR A 326 14.41 -29.10 30.65
C THR A 326 14.26 -27.63 30.37
N ARG A 327 13.31 -27.23 29.50
CA ARG A 327 13.09 -25.82 29.12
C ARG A 327 11.88 -25.21 29.84
N HIS A 328 10.71 -25.89 29.75
CA HIS A 328 9.46 -25.25 30.18
C HIS A 328 9.29 -25.27 31.70
N VAL A 329 9.64 -26.38 32.38
CA VAL A 329 9.44 -26.48 33.82
C VAL A 329 10.32 -25.49 34.60
N PRO A 330 11.65 -25.36 34.33
CA PRO A 330 12.48 -24.34 34.97
C PRO A 330 12.00 -22.91 34.68
N TYR A 331 11.65 -22.63 33.45
CA TYR A 331 11.20 -21.28 33.05
C TYR A 331 9.86 -20.91 33.70
N GLN A 332 8.86 -21.82 33.73
CA GLN A 332 7.59 -21.61 34.41
C GLN A 332 7.78 -21.45 35.92
N SER A 333 8.65 -22.25 36.52
CA SER A 333 8.97 -22.15 37.95
C SER A 333 9.62 -20.80 38.28
N TRP A 334 10.56 -20.37 37.43
CA TRP A 334 11.20 -19.05 37.56
C TRP A 334 10.23 -17.90 37.36
N PHE A 335 9.32 -18.01 36.37
CA PHE A 335 8.26 -17.04 36.15
C PHE A 335 7.36 -16.86 37.38
N LEU A 336 6.90 -17.97 37.96
CA LEU A 336 6.03 -17.97 39.15
C LEU A 336 6.74 -17.46 40.40
N ALA A 337 8.05 -17.54 40.46
CA ALA A 337 8.86 -17.08 41.56
C ALA A 337 9.15 -15.55 41.55
N GLN A 338 8.83 -14.85 40.43
CA GLN A 338 9.06 -13.41 40.33
C GLN A 338 8.09 -12.67 41.28
N PRO A 339 8.58 -11.83 42.20
CA PRO A 339 7.75 -11.09 43.13
C PRO A 339 6.83 -10.08 42.43
N GLU A 340 7.24 -9.51 41.31
CA GLU A 340 6.50 -8.53 40.53
C GLU A 340 5.20 -9.12 39.95
N ASN A 341 5.15 -10.44 39.74
CA ASN A 341 3.95 -11.11 39.26
C ASN A 341 2.79 -11.16 40.30
N ARG A 342 2.99 -10.61 41.50
CA ARG A 342 1.93 -10.44 42.50
C ARG A 342 1.06 -9.19 42.27
N THR A 343 1.62 -8.19 41.60
CA THR A 343 0.97 -6.88 41.36
C THR A 343 0.83 -6.56 39.90
N GLY A 344 1.18 -7.49 39.02
CA GLY A 344 1.12 -7.38 37.57
C GLY A 344 1.65 -8.65 36.94
N ALA A 345 2.14 -8.61 35.73
CA ALA A 345 2.63 -9.77 35.01
C ALA A 345 3.81 -9.45 34.11
N TRP A 346 4.87 -10.22 34.20
CA TRP A 346 5.90 -10.21 33.16
C TRP A 346 5.34 -10.79 31.87
N LEU A 347 5.48 -10.03 30.78
CA LEU A 347 5.19 -10.54 29.44
C LEU A 347 6.37 -11.38 28.94
N THR A 348 6.11 -12.37 28.13
CA THR A 348 7.15 -13.21 27.55
C THR A 348 7.03 -13.25 26.05
N VAL A 349 8.16 -13.29 25.34
CA VAL A 349 8.18 -13.55 23.91
C VAL A 349 7.55 -14.91 23.67
N GLY A 350 6.51 -14.97 22.84
CA GLY A 350 5.67 -16.12 22.59
C GLY A 350 6.42 -17.44 22.47
N ASP A 351 6.65 -18.08 23.59
CA ASP A 351 7.15 -19.42 23.71
C ASP A 351 6.06 -20.30 24.33
N ASN A 352 5.97 -21.50 23.87
CA ASN A 352 5.09 -22.53 24.41
C ASN A 352 5.33 -22.85 25.90
N ALA A 353 6.42 -22.33 26.51
CA ALA A 353 6.72 -22.54 27.92
C ALA A 353 5.83 -21.72 28.86
N VAL A 354 5.80 -20.40 28.62
CA VAL A 354 4.91 -19.47 29.32
C VAL A 354 4.27 -18.61 28.22
N ASN A 355 3.04 -18.92 27.90
CA ASN A 355 2.28 -18.10 26.94
C ASN A 355 1.76 -16.86 27.66
N SER A 356 2.66 -15.94 27.97
CA SER A 356 2.37 -14.72 28.71
C SER A 356 2.15 -13.57 27.74
N TYR A 357 1.03 -13.61 27.08
CA TYR A 357 0.38 -12.42 26.58
C TYR A 357 -0.75 -12.03 27.51
N PHE A 358 -1.00 -10.77 27.64
CA PHE A 358 -2.16 -10.27 28.36
C PHE A 358 -3.32 -10.07 27.41
N SER A 359 -4.48 -10.61 27.72
CA SER A 359 -5.70 -10.45 26.93
C SER A 359 -6.86 -10.02 27.80
N PHE A 360 -7.66 -9.09 27.31
CA PHE A 360 -8.86 -8.57 27.95
C PHE A 360 -9.93 -8.25 26.92
N SER A 361 -11.18 -8.21 27.33
CA SER A 361 -12.31 -8.06 26.42
C SER A 361 -13.34 -7.08 26.96
N VAL A 362 -13.84 -6.22 26.06
CA VAL A 362 -14.91 -5.26 26.34
C VAL A 362 -16.21 -5.66 25.62
N HIS A 363 -16.65 -6.89 25.85
CA HIS A 363 -17.87 -7.40 25.21
C HIS A 363 -19.09 -6.52 25.53
N GLY A 364 -19.92 -6.27 24.50
CA GLY A 364 -21.12 -5.47 24.63
C GLY A 364 -20.87 -3.97 24.76
N TRP A 365 -19.64 -3.49 24.56
CA TRP A 365 -19.37 -2.07 24.46
C TRP A 365 -19.80 -1.54 23.10
N PRO A 366 -20.49 -0.38 23.03
CA PRO A 366 -20.96 0.17 21.76
C PRO A 366 -19.84 0.67 20.87
N ALA A 367 -20.16 0.92 19.60
CA ALA A 367 -19.27 1.62 18.71
C ALA A 367 -18.88 3.01 19.26
N GLY A 368 -17.64 3.40 19.04
CA GLY A 368 -17.14 4.69 19.56
C GLY A 368 -15.63 4.80 19.55
N ASP A 369 -15.14 5.96 19.97
CA ASP A 369 -13.72 6.19 20.17
C ASP A 369 -13.35 5.92 21.62
N TYR A 370 -12.27 5.19 21.82
CA TYR A 370 -11.79 4.77 23.13
C TYR A 370 -10.29 5.01 23.26
N VAL A 371 -9.79 5.04 24.46
CA VAL A 371 -8.36 4.96 24.76
C VAL A 371 -8.11 3.74 25.62
N VAL A 372 -7.10 2.96 25.25
CA VAL A 372 -6.55 1.93 26.09
C VAL A 372 -5.30 2.47 26.75
N ARG A 373 -5.27 2.46 28.08
CA ARG A 373 -4.10 2.81 28.89
C ARG A 373 -3.49 1.55 29.44
N LEU A 374 -2.19 1.42 29.25
CA LEU A 374 -1.39 0.31 29.79
C LEU A 374 -0.39 0.88 30.78
N ARG A 375 -0.41 0.42 32.03
CA ARG A 375 0.64 0.75 32.98
C ARG A 375 1.69 -0.32 32.94
N ALA A 376 2.89 0.06 32.44
CA ALA A 376 3.93 -0.89 32.12
C ALA A 376 5.31 -0.38 32.53
N ALA A 377 6.25 -1.31 32.72
CA ALA A 377 7.64 -1.06 33.04
C ALA A 377 8.55 -2.00 32.24
N ALA A 378 9.75 -1.56 31.97
CA ALA A 378 10.81 -2.39 31.39
C ALA A 378 11.86 -2.71 32.44
N SER A 379 12.42 -3.92 32.35
CA SER A 379 13.57 -4.33 33.13
C SER A 379 14.82 -3.54 32.70
N ASP A 380 15.65 -3.13 33.64
CA ASP A 380 16.96 -2.54 33.42
C ASP A 380 18.03 -3.57 33.02
N LYS A 381 17.72 -4.85 33.20
CA LYS A 381 18.61 -5.98 32.89
C LYS A 381 18.61 -6.38 31.41
N VAL A 382 17.69 -5.83 30.62
CA VAL A 382 17.54 -6.22 29.22
C VAL A 382 17.96 -5.10 28.27
N LEU A 383 18.39 -5.49 27.08
CA LEU A 383 18.75 -4.57 26.01
C LEU A 383 17.55 -3.72 25.57
N PRO A 384 17.76 -2.49 25.10
CA PRO A 384 16.69 -1.60 24.66
C PRO A 384 15.76 -2.21 23.60
N GLU A 385 16.28 -3.06 22.71
CA GLU A 385 15.55 -3.73 21.63
C GLU A 385 14.43 -4.64 22.15
N ARG A 386 14.48 -5.05 23.40
CA ARG A 386 13.48 -5.89 24.05
C ARG A 386 12.45 -5.10 24.87
N ARG A 387 12.56 -3.77 24.93
CA ARG A 387 11.67 -2.90 25.71
C ARG A 387 10.45 -2.44 24.94
N PHE A 388 9.89 -3.29 24.08
CA PHE A 388 8.72 -2.97 23.26
C PHE A 388 7.59 -3.94 23.51
N ILE A 389 6.38 -3.39 23.51
CA ILE A 389 5.15 -4.16 23.44
C ILE A 389 4.49 -4.01 22.09
N GLU A 390 3.73 -5.02 21.73
CA GLU A 390 2.76 -5.00 20.65
C GLU A 390 1.36 -5.10 21.23
N PHE A 391 0.50 -4.25 20.72
CA PHE A 391 -0.91 -4.18 21.02
C PHE A 391 -1.72 -4.50 19.77
N GLY A 392 -2.78 -5.27 19.92
CA GLY A 392 -3.65 -5.62 18.81
C GLY A 392 -4.92 -6.31 19.22
N ARG A 393 -5.66 -6.82 18.24
CA ARG A 393 -6.98 -7.44 18.42
C ARG A 393 -7.03 -8.85 17.85
N GLY A 394 -7.96 -9.66 18.34
CA GLY A 394 -8.22 -11.00 17.80
C GLY A 394 -8.11 -12.14 18.79
N GLY A 395 -7.93 -13.36 18.32
CA GLY A 395 -7.90 -14.58 19.11
C GLY A 395 -6.49 -15.13 19.43
N GLY A 396 -5.46 -14.30 19.36
CA GLY A 396 -4.09 -14.71 19.67
C GLY A 396 -3.28 -15.20 18.44
N ASN A 397 -3.88 -15.92 17.52
CA ASN A 397 -3.26 -16.28 16.24
C ASN A 397 -4.38 -16.60 15.21
N PRO A 398 -4.56 -15.81 14.13
CA PRO A 398 -3.77 -14.63 13.80
C PRO A 398 -4.01 -13.44 14.74
N PHE A 399 -2.94 -12.69 14.97
CA PHE A 399 -2.94 -11.47 15.76
C PHE A 399 -3.04 -10.27 14.81
N SER A 400 -4.10 -9.46 14.98
CA SER A 400 -4.20 -8.19 14.24
C SER A 400 -3.41 -7.13 14.99
N HIS A 401 -2.27 -6.76 14.47
CA HIS A 401 -1.41 -5.73 15.05
C HIS A 401 -2.01 -4.34 14.86
N ASP A 402 -2.18 -3.60 15.95
CA ASP A 402 -2.70 -2.23 15.92
C ASP A 402 -1.60 -1.20 16.25
N ALA A 403 -0.65 -1.54 17.14
CA ALA A 403 0.42 -0.62 17.55
C ALA A 403 1.60 -1.33 18.20
N THR A 404 2.80 -0.79 17.98
CA THR A 404 4.02 -1.09 18.77
C THR A 404 4.35 0.10 19.64
N ARG A 405 4.72 -0.12 20.91
CA ARG A 405 5.07 0.92 21.86
C ARG A 405 6.34 0.59 22.63
N MET A 406 7.21 1.60 22.76
CA MET A 406 8.42 1.51 23.57
C MET A 406 8.09 1.72 25.04
N ILE A 407 8.55 0.84 25.92
CA ILE A 407 8.43 0.98 27.37
C ILE A 407 9.72 1.61 27.91
N THR A 408 9.58 2.84 28.38
CA THR A 408 10.67 3.64 28.98
C THR A 408 10.57 3.73 30.50
N GLY A 409 9.40 3.39 31.06
CA GLY A 409 9.20 3.33 32.50
C GLY A 409 9.97 2.18 33.15
N THR A 410 10.37 2.35 34.40
CA THR A 410 11.05 1.35 35.23
C THR A 410 10.08 0.69 36.23
N LEU A 411 10.47 -0.41 36.86
CA LEU A 411 9.64 -1.05 37.92
C LEU A 411 9.37 -0.11 39.09
N ALA A 412 10.30 0.79 39.40
CA ALA A 412 10.12 1.80 40.46
C ALA A 412 9.14 2.91 40.03
N GLU A 413 9.14 3.25 38.73
CA GLU A 413 8.33 4.32 38.15
C GLU A 413 7.73 3.85 36.80
N PRO A 414 6.67 3.01 36.86
CA PRO A 414 6.01 2.54 35.65
C PRO A 414 5.35 3.66 34.86
N GLN A 415 5.44 3.59 33.52
CA GLN A 415 4.77 4.55 32.65
C GLN A 415 3.34 4.14 32.32
N ILE A 416 2.53 5.11 31.91
CA ILE A 416 1.23 4.85 31.27
C ILE A 416 1.38 5.10 29.76
N VAL A 417 1.12 4.06 28.97
CA VAL A 417 1.08 4.10 27.51
C VAL A 417 -0.37 4.27 27.08
N GLU A 418 -0.67 5.28 26.28
CA GLU A 418 -2.00 5.51 25.72
C GLU A 418 -2.07 5.03 24.26
N ILE A 419 -3.09 4.24 23.94
CA ILE A 419 -3.35 3.73 22.60
C ILE A 419 -4.79 4.07 22.22
N PRO A 420 -5.00 4.97 21.27
CA PRO A 420 -6.34 5.28 20.77
C PRO A 420 -6.89 4.08 20.00
N VAL A 421 -8.14 3.75 20.27
CA VAL A 421 -8.85 2.62 19.65
C VAL A 421 -10.20 3.07 19.15
N ASN A 422 -10.49 2.79 17.91
CA ASN A 422 -11.83 2.92 17.35
C ASN A 422 -12.52 1.55 17.38
N LEU A 423 -13.67 1.46 18.06
CA LEU A 423 -14.53 0.28 18.04
C LEU A 423 -15.67 0.51 17.06
N THR A 424 -15.72 -0.27 16.01
CA THR A 424 -16.84 -0.28 15.05
C THR A 424 -17.93 -1.23 15.55
N SER A 425 -19.13 -1.13 15.02
CA SER A 425 -20.26 -2.01 15.42
C SER A 425 -19.95 -3.50 15.27
N LYS A 426 -19.21 -3.88 14.23
CA LYS A 426 -18.80 -5.27 13.95
C LYS A 426 -17.37 -5.60 14.41
N GLY A 427 -16.63 -4.62 14.95
CA GLY A 427 -15.22 -4.78 15.29
C GLY A 427 -14.97 -5.75 16.45
N LEU A 428 -13.77 -6.32 16.46
CA LEU A 428 -13.32 -7.20 17.53
C LEU A 428 -13.26 -6.45 18.87
N ARG A 429 -13.68 -7.11 19.95
CA ARG A 429 -13.76 -6.58 21.32
C ARG A 429 -12.72 -7.17 22.26
N THR A 430 -11.86 -8.05 21.77
CA THR A 430 -10.78 -8.68 22.53
C THR A 430 -9.45 -8.08 22.09
N PHE A 431 -8.68 -7.63 23.07
CA PHE A 431 -7.37 -7.02 22.92
C PHE A 431 -6.28 -7.92 23.46
N PHE A 432 -5.09 -7.76 22.89
CA PHE A 432 -3.89 -8.48 23.29
C PHE A 432 -2.73 -7.51 23.46
N VAL A 433 -1.94 -7.76 24.51
CA VAL A 433 -0.66 -7.09 24.77
C VAL A 433 0.38 -8.18 24.95
N ARG A 434 1.50 -8.07 24.24
CA ARG A 434 2.62 -9.00 24.35
C ARG A 434 3.95 -8.27 24.23
N GLU A 435 5.03 -8.87 24.71
CA GLU A 435 6.37 -8.42 24.36
C GLU A 435 6.56 -8.55 22.85
N ARG A 436 7.18 -7.54 22.23
CA ARG A 436 7.49 -7.57 20.80
C ARG A 436 8.38 -8.75 20.47
N GLY A 437 7.97 -9.53 19.51
CA GLY A 437 8.70 -10.69 19.03
C GLY A 437 8.47 -10.91 17.55
N THR A 438 9.22 -11.81 16.94
CA THR A 438 9.00 -12.20 15.55
C THR A 438 7.80 -13.13 15.48
N HIS A 439 6.75 -12.69 14.80
CA HIS A 439 5.43 -13.34 14.87
C HIS A 439 5.26 -14.53 13.97
N ASP A 440 6.12 -14.68 13.01
CA ASP A 440 5.82 -15.48 11.86
C ASP A 440 6.58 -16.79 11.81
N ASN A 441 7.35 -17.06 12.84
CA ASN A 441 8.13 -18.30 12.86
C ASN A 441 8.35 -18.79 14.28
N ASP A 442 7.79 -19.94 14.60
CA ASP A 442 7.99 -20.64 15.88
C ASP A 442 9.49 -20.90 16.21
N SER A 443 10.37 -20.76 15.22
CA SER A 443 11.81 -20.96 15.39
C SER A 443 12.55 -19.81 16.08
N GLN A 444 12.09 -18.56 15.94
CA GLN A 444 12.77 -17.38 16.52
C GLN A 444 12.66 -17.31 18.05
N PRO A 445 11.48 -17.50 18.66
CA PRO A 445 11.39 -17.62 20.11
C PRO A 445 12.28 -18.74 20.65
N ASN A 446 12.34 -19.89 19.94
CA ASN A 446 13.21 -21.01 20.33
C ASN A 446 14.70 -20.66 20.26
N LEU A 447 15.12 -19.91 19.22
CA LEU A 447 16.49 -19.43 19.11
C LEU A 447 16.86 -18.46 20.23
N LYS A 448 16.02 -17.46 20.50
CA LYS A 448 16.22 -16.48 21.58
C LYS A 448 16.24 -17.18 22.95
N GLN A 449 15.33 -18.12 23.17
CA GLN A 449 15.32 -18.89 24.43
C GLN A 449 16.56 -19.78 24.58
N ASN A 450 17.05 -20.37 23.50
CA ASN A 450 18.28 -21.16 23.55
C ASN A 450 19.50 -20.31 23.94
N VAL A 451 19.58 -19.06 23.45
CA VAL A 451 20.60 -18.10 23.89
C VAL A 451 20.47 -17.83 25.38
N GLY A 452 19.26 -17.51 25.85
CA GLY A 452 19.00 -17.30 27.28
C GLY A 452 19.37 -18.50 28.16
N ILE A 453 19.09 -19.73 27.70
CA ILE A 453 19.50 -20.95 28.41
C ILE A 453 21.02 -21.09 28.44
N GLN A 454 21.75 -20.66 27.42
CA GLN A 454 23.21 -20.67 27.43
C GLN A 454 23.79 -19.67 28.43
N GLU A 455 23.13 -18.51 28.60
CA GLU A 455 23.60 -17.45 29.49
C GLU A 455 23.28 -17.70 30.97
N ASN A 456 22.07 -18.08 31.31
CA ASN A 456 21.58 -18.24 32.70
C ASN A 456 21.11 -19.65 33.08
N GLY A 457 21.14 -20.59 32.15
CA GLY A 457 20.72 -21.97 32.35
C GLY A 457 19.22 -22.18 32.36
N ILE A 458 18.39 -21.11 32.25
CA ILE A 458 16.92 -21.19 32.40
C ILE A 458 16.21 -20.69 31.12
N GLY A 459 16.52 -19.48 30.65
CA GLY A 459 15.88 -18.86 29.49
C GLY A 459 16.06 -17.36 29.48
N LEU A 460 15.36 -16.69 28.55
CA LEU A 460 15.45 -15.24 28.39
C LEU A 460 14.99 -14.51 29.66
N GLU A 461 15.74 -13.46 30.02
CA GLU A 461 15.32 -12.50 31.05
C GLU A 461 13.98 -11.86 30.70
N PHE A 462 13.16 -11.60 31.73
CA PHE A 462 11.89 -10.90 31.55
C PHE A 462 12.14 -9.43 31.20
N ALA A 463 11.54 -8.96 30.12
CA ALA A 463 11.83 -7.65 29.58
C ALA A 463 10.76 -6.60 29.94
N VAL A 464 9.50 -6.93 29.80
CA VAL A 464 8.39 -6.01 30.02
C VAL A 464 7.42 -6.55 31.05
N TRP A 465 7.13 -5.75 32.05
CA TRP A 465 6.13 -5.98 33.07
C TRP A 465 4.92 -5.09 32.82
N LEU A 466 3.72 -5.67 32.92
CA LEU A 466 2.44 -4.99 32.80
C LEU A 466 1.68 -5.09 34.10
N ASP A 467 1.26 -3.95 34.64
CA ASP A 467 0.41 -3.88 35.84
C ASP A 467 -1.06 -4.11 35.46
N TRP A 468 -1.60 -3.20 34.68
CA TRP A 468 -2.99 -3.25 34.25
C TRP A 468 -3.19 -2.65 32.86
N ALA A 469 -4.33 -3.00 32.25
CA ALA A 469 -4.91 -2.29 31.13
C ALA A 469 -6.22 -1.62 31.56
N GLU A 470 -6.46 -0.39 31.10
CA GLU A 470 -7.68 0.35 31.35
C GLU A 470 -8.26 0.81 30.01
N VAL A 471 -9.53 0.53 29.79
CA VAL A 471 -10.25 1.00 28.61
C VAL A 471 -11.22 2.09 29.04
N GLU A 472 -11.14 3.23 28.38
CA GLU A 472 -12.03 4.37 28.67
C GLU A 472 -12.62 4.89 27.37
N ARG A 473 -13.93 5.12 27.37
CA ARG A 473 -14.61 5.77 26.27
C ARG A 473 -14.28 7.26 26.25
N LEU A 474 -13.84 7.73 25.10
CA LEU A 474 -13.57 9.15 24.90
C LEU A 474 -14.89 9.92 24.74
N PRO A 475 -14.94 11.21 25.14
CA PRO A 475 -16.06 12.08 24.86
C PRO A 475 -16.40 12.08 23.37
N ALA A 476 -17.68 12.15 23.05
CA ALA A 476 -18.13 12.24 21.67
C ALA A 476 -17.52 13.49 21.00
N LYS A 477 -16.99 13.30 19.81
CA LYS A 477 -16.58 14.42 18.95
C LYS A 477 -17.79 15.28 18.58
N PRO A 478 -17.58 16.53 18.12
CA PRO A 478 -18.67 17.36 17.58
C PRO A 478 -19.45 16.57 16.53
N THR A 479 -20.77 16.70 16.55
CA THR A 479 -21.66 15.98 15.65
C THR A 479 -21.30 16.29 14.20
N ALA A 480 -21.10 15.26 13.39
CA ALA A 480 -20.78 15.40 11.97
C ALA A 480 -21.94 16.06 11.18
N PRO A 481 -21.66 16.81 10.10
CA PRO A 481 -22.68 17.59 9.38
C PRO A 481 -23.89 16.79 8.92
N GLY A 482 -23.70 15.59 8.38
CA GLY A 482 -24.81 14.74 7.95
C GLY A 482 -25.67 14.25 9.12
N MET A 483 -25.04 13.95 10.25
CA MET A 483 -25.76 13.59 11.47
C MET A 483 -26.50 14.78 12.07
N MET A 484 -25.98 16.01 11.94
CA MET A 484 -26.68 17.22 12.33
C MET A 484 -27.94 17.42 11.50
N ALA A 485 -27.89 17.23 10.18
CA ALA A 485 -29.02 17.31 9.28
C ALA A 485 -30.14 16.31 9.64
N LEU A 486 -29.78 15.12 10.08
CA LEU A 486 -30.73 14.07 10.47
C LEU A 486 -31.19 14.17 11.93
N ALA A 487 -30.55 14.99 12.75
CA ALA A 487 -30.80 15.01 14.22
C ALA A 487 -32.26 15.16 14.60
N ALA A 488 -33.02 16.04 13.91
CA ALA A 488 -34.42 16.28 14.18
C ALA A 488 -35.36 15.12 13.90
N VAL A 489 -34.89 14.16 13.06
CA VAL A 489 -35.67 12.99 12.60
C VAL A 489 -35.08 11.64 13.02
N LEU A 490 -34.05 11.63 13.88
CA LEU A 490 -33.43 10.38 14.30
C LEU A 490 -34.35 9.50 15.15
N GLY A 491 -35.22 10.03 15.95
CA GLY A 491 -36.26 9.31 16.69
C GLY A 491 -35.90 7.87 17.17
N ASP A 492 -36.77 7.25 17.90
CA ASP A 492 -36.68 5.82 18.26
C ASP A 492 -37.40 4.94 17.22
N ALA A 493 -37.42 3.64 17.44
CA ALA A 493 -38.07 2.68 16.54
C ALA A 493 -39.57 2.93 16.36
N LYS A 494 -40.22 3.56 17.33
CA LYS A 494 -41.68 3.82 17.35
C LYS A 494 -42.04 5.25 16.89
N SER A 495 -41.04 6.07 16.61
CA SER A 495 -41.26 7.46 16.22
C SER A 495 -42.08 7.57 14.92
N ASN A 496 -42.98 8.54 14.92
CA ASN A 496 -43.75 8.88 13.76
C ASN A 496 -43.43 10.36 13.38
N ILE A 497 -42.55 10.48 12.39
CA ILE A 497 -42.05 11.77 11.94
C ILE A 497 -42.99 12.36 10.87
N LEU A 498 -43.24 13.65 10.94
CA LEU A 498 -44.07 14.35 9.95
C LEU A 498 -43.33 14.34 8.58
N PRO A 499 -44.02 14.10 7.48
CA PRO A 499 -43.39 14.06 6.15
C PRO A 499 -42.65 15.35 5.79
N ALA A 500 -43.09 16.49 6.25
CA ALA A 500 -42.44 17.78 6.01
C ALA A 500 -41.09 17.90 6.74
N ASP A 501 -40.99 17.41 7.98
CA ASP A 501 -39.75 17.43 8.74
C ASP A 501 -38.74 16.41 8.18
N LEU A 502 -39.24 15.25 7.81
CA LEU A 502 -38.40 14.23 7.11
C LEU A 502 -37.88 14.79 5.79
N GLY A 503 -38.76 15.45 4.98
CA GLY A 503 -38.37 16.05 3.71
C GLY A 503 -37.26 17.08 3.85
N ARG A 504 -37.35 17.96 4.87
CA ARG A 504 -36.34 18.96 5.17
C ARG A 504 -35.02 18.31 5.61
N ALA A 505 -35.05 17.35 6.50
CA ALA A 505 -33.86 16.66 6.98
C ALA A 505 -33.13 15.90 5.85
N LEU A 506 -33.89 15.23 4.96
CA LEU A 506 -33.33 14.57 3.79
C LEU A 506 -32.73 15.56 2.79
N GLU A 507 -33.35 16.72 2.58
CA GLU A 507 -32.82 17.80 1.72
C GLU A 507 -31.48 18.32 2.29
N GLU A 508 -31.44 18.69 3.57
CA GLU A 508 -30.23 19.13 4.25
C GLU A 508 -29.12 18.06 4.20
N PHE A 509 -29.47 16.80 4.45
CA PHE A 509 -28.52 15.72 4.36
C PHE A 509 -27.96 15.56 2.93
N CYS A 510 -28.83 15.63 1.92
CA CYS A 510 -28.39 15.57 0.52
C CYS A 510 -27.42 16.71 0.18
N VAL A 511 -27.68 17.95 0.64
CA VAL A 511 -26.79 19.08 0.42
C VAL A 511 -25.39 18.82 1.01
N GLU A 512 -25.32 18.29 2.22
CA GLU A 512 -24.05 17.89 2.82
C GLU A 512 -23.36 16.77 2.03
N ALA A 513 -24.12 15.71 1.70
CA ALA A 513 -23.61 14.56 0.96
C ALA A 513 -23.15 14.92 -0.47
N PHE A 514 -23.83 15.87 -1.13
CA PHE A 514 -23.53 16.32 -2.48
C PHE A 514 -22.59 17.54 -2.52
N ARG A 515 -21.86 17.79 -1.45
CA ARG A 515 -20.80 18.82 -1.37
C ARG A 515 -21.33 20.22 -1.67
N GLY A 516 -22.53 20.53 -1.15
CA GLY A 516 -23.21 21.82 -1.30
C GLY A 516 -24.11 21.95 -2.54
N HIS A 517 -24.26 20.90 -3.34
CA HIS A 517 -25.20 20.89 -4.45
C HIS A 517 -26.59 20.46 -4.00
N GLN A 518 -27.62 21.16 -4.49
CA GLN A 518 -29.02 20.85 -4.18
C GLN A 518 -29.47 19.55 -4.83
N PRO A 519 -30.23 18.69 -4.13
CA PRO A 519 -30.89 17.54 -4.74
C PRO A 519 -32.03 18.02 -5.68
N SER A 520 -32.35 17.23 -6.70
CA SER A 520 -33.55 17.55 -7.52
C SER A 520 -34.83 17.26 -6.74
N PRO A 521 -35.93 18.02 -6.99
CA PRO A 521 -37.23 17.74 -6.36
C PRO A 521 -37.73 16.31 -6.63
N VAL A 522 -37.46 15.78 -7.81
CA VAL A 522 -37.81 14.40 -8.18
C VAL A 522 -37.07 13.39 -7.31
N PHE A 523 -35.77 13.60 -7.07
CA PHE A 523 -34.97 12.74 -6.21
C PHE A 523 -35.46 12.75 -4.76
N LEU A 524 -35.74 13.93 -4.20
CA LEU A 524 -36.30 14.06 -2.84
C LEU A 524 -37.68 13.39 -2.72
N LYS A 525 -38.55 13.58 -3.71
CA LYS A 525 -39.85 12.92 -3.75
C LYS A 525 -39.66 11.38 -3.74
N ARG A 526 -38.72 10.84 -4.53
CA ARG A 526 -38.45 9.41 -4.56
C ARG A 526 -37.91 8.88 -3.23
N LEU A 527 -37.07 9.61 -2.53
CA LEU A 527 -36.60 9.25 -1.17
C LEU A 527 -37.78 9.16 -0.18
N LEU A 528 -38.71 10.11 -0.21
CA LEU A 528 -39.90 10.07 0.64
C LEU A 528 -40.83 8.89 0.29
N GLU A 529 -40.98 8.57 -0.98
CA GLU A 529 -41.72 7.39 -1.43
C GLU A 529 -41.10 6.10 -0.88
N VAL A 530 -39.75 5.95 -0.99
CA VAL A 530 -39.03 4.79 -0.45
C VAL A 530 -39.23 4.66 1.04
N TYR A 531 -39.08 5.74 1.80
CA TYR A 531 -39.30 5.73 3.24
C TYR A 531 -40.73 5.24 3.56
N THR A 532 -41.73 5.80 2.88
CA THR A 532 -43.14 5.44 3.09
C THR A 532 -43.41 3.99 2.76
N GLU A 533 -42.85 3.48 1.66
CA GLU A 533 -42.92 2.09 1.23
C GLU A 533 -42.34 1.13 2.26
N ARG A 534 -41.14 1.42 2.75
CA ARG A 534 -40.46 0.64 3.79
C ARG A 534 -41.28 0.59 5.08
N ARG A 535 -41.84 1.74 5.49
CA ARG A 535 -42.75 1.81 6.64
C ARG A 535 -44.00 0.97 6.40
N GLY A 536 -44.56 0.99 5.16
CA GLY A 536 -45.69 0.18 4.75
C GLY A 536 -45.41 -1.32 4.78
N HIS A 537 -44.18 -1.74 4.56
CA HIS A 537 -43.75 -3.14 4.69
C HIS A 537 -43.47 -3.56 6.15
N GLY A 538 -43.69 -2.69 7.13
CA GLY A 538 -43.58 -3.01 8.53
C GLY A 538 -42.19 -2.75 9.15
N GLU A 539 -41.27 -2.18 8.40
CA GLU A 539 -39.98 -1.76 8.95
C GLU A 539 -40.19 -0.65 9.98
N ASN A 540 -39.41 -0.67 11.04
CA ASN A 540 -39.44 0.41 12.02
C ASN A 540 -38.88 1.72 11.45
N HIS A 541 -39.11 2.84 12.15
CA HIS A 541 -38.65 4.15 11.70
C HIS A 541 -37.17 4.20 11.34
N ARG A 542 -36.31 3.69 12.21
CA ARG A 542 -34.84 3.70 12.03
C ARG A 542 -34.38 2.88 10.85
N GLN A 543 -34.96 1.70 10.65
CA GLN A 543 -34.65 0.86 9.50
C GLN A 543 -35.06 1.54 8.19
N ALA A 544 -36.28 2.08 8.13
CA ALA A 544 -36.75 2.80 6.95
C ALA A 544 -35.88 4.06 6.65
N LEU A 545 -35.42 4.75 7.69
CA LEU A 545 -34.53 5.90 7.53
C LEU A 545 -33.16 5.48 7.02
N ILE A 546 -32.55 4.40 7.55
CA ILE A 546 -31.28 3.84 7.08
C ILE A 546 -31.38 3.47 5.60
N GLU A 547 -32.42 2.74 5.20
CA GLU A 547 -32.62 2.33 3.80
C GLU A 547 -32.76 3.54 2.87
N THR A 548 -33.47 4.58 3.32
CA THR A 548 -33.68 5.80 2.52
C THR A 548 -32.38 6.59 2.36
N VAL A 549 -31.66 6.78 3.45
CA VAL A 549 -30.41 7.59 3.43
C VAL A 549 -29.26 6.83 2.77
N ALA A 550 -29.23 5.48 2.85
CA ALA A 550 -28.26 4.65 2.15
C ALA A 550 -28.34 4.82 0.62
N LEU A 551 -29.54 5.06 0.06
CA LEU A 551 -29.69 5.39 -1.36
C LEU A 551 -29.01 6.72 -1.74
N VAL A 552 -28.96 7.70 -0.83
CA VAL A 552 -28.21 8.93 -1.06
C VAL A 552 -26.72 8.64 -1.16
N LEU A 553 -26.20 7.84 -0.22
CA LEU A 553 -24.76 7.50 -0.11
C LEU A 553 -24.27 6.52 -1.19
N SER A 554 -25.18 5.85 -1.89
CA SER A 554 -24.88 5.00 -3.04
C SER A 554 -25.25 5.63 -4.38
N SER A 555 -25.83 6.87 -4.35
CA SER A 555 -26.25 7.54 -5.56
C SER A 555 -25.06 8.00 -6.41
N PRO A 556 -25.20 8.07 -7.74
CA PRO A 556 -24.14 8.58 -8.61
C PRO A 556 -23.66 10.00 -8.20
N ARG A 557 -24.55 10.84 -7.69
CA ARG A 557 -24.24 12.20 -7.26
C ARG A 557 -23.33 12.24 -6.02
N PHE A 558 -23.44 11.25 -5.18
CA PHE A 558 -22.53 11.07 -4.04
C PHE A 558 -21.22 10.41 -4.47
N LEU A 559 -21.32 9.34 -5.25
CA LEU A 559 -20.17 8.50 -5.57
C LEU A 559 -19.23 9.10 -6.61
N TYR A 560 -19.72 9.99 -7.49
CA TYR A 560 -18.88 10.56 -8.54
C TYR A 560 -18.53 12.02 -8.25
N LEU A 561 -17.28 12.34 -8.50
CA LEU A 561 -16.83 13.71 -8.63
C LEU A 561 -17.14 14.14 -10.07
N SER A 562 -18.34 14.68 -10.27
CA SER A 562 -18.81 15.16 -11.56
C SER A 562 -18.68 16.67 -11.62
N GLU A 563 -18.12 17.16 -12.70
CA GLU A 563 -18.08 18.57 -13.04
C GLU A 563 -19.12 18.81 -14.14
N PRO A 564 -20.31 19.39 -13.84
CA PRO A 564 -21.32 19.59 -14.86
C PRO A 564 -20.77 20.49 -15.96
N THR A 565 -20.87 20.07 -17.22
CA THR A 565 -20.63 20.93 -18.37
C THR A 565 -21.82 21.92 -18.44
N GLY A 566 -21.56 23.24 -18.33
CA GLY A 566 -22.55 24.29 -18.22
C GLY A 566 -23.62 24.26 -19.34
N GLY A 567 -24.74 23.69 -19.02
CA GLY A 567 -26.04 23.79 -19.66
C GLY A 567 -27.09 23.81 -18.52
N PRO A 568 -28.27 24.34 -18.71
CA PRO A 568 -29.30 24.26 -17.68
C PRO A 568 -29.50 22.79 -17.32
N ALA A 569 -29.31 22.48 -16.04
CA ALA A 569 -29.38 21.14 -15.50
C ALA A 569 -30.78 20.55 -15.71
N THR A 570 -30.99 19.91 -16.83
CA THR A 570 -32.04 18.90 -16.97
C THR A 570 -31.47 17.61 -16.36
N ALA A 571 -31.45 17.61 -15.03
CA ALA A 571 -30.81 16.54 -14.21
C ALA A 571 -31.60 15.23 -14.17
N ASP A 572 -32.56 15.03 -15.05
CA ASP A 572 -33.52 13.93 -14.96
C ASP A 572 -33.37 12.85 -16.04
N ALA A 573 -32.37 12.98 -16.91
CA ALA A 573 -32.09 11.91 -17.89
C ALA A 573 -30.93 11.05 -17.40
N ILE A 574 -31.23 10.04 -16.57
CA ILE A 574 -30.41 8.82 -16.52
C ILE A 574 -30.70 8.06 -17.83
N THR A 575 -30.27 8.60 -18.94
CA THR A 575 -30.05 7.79 -20.13
C THR A 575 -28.67 7.18 -19.98
N PRO A 576 -28.53 5.86 -20.11
CA PRO A 576 -27.21 5.23 -20.22
C PRO A 576 -26.51 5.88 -21.41
N VAL A 577 -25.52 6.71 -21.16
CA VAL A 577 -24.66 7.21 -22.24
C VAL A 577 -23.87 6.00 -22.71
N ASP A 578 -24.17 5.56 -23.94
CA ASP A 578 -23.40 4.51 -24.60
C ASP A 578 -21.91 4.96 -24.60
N PRO A 579 -21.01 4.25 -23.90
CA PRO A 579 -19.60 4.63 -23.82
C PRO A 579 -18.91 4.61 -25.19
N VAL A 580 -19.51 4.07 -26.22
CA VAL A 580 -19.03 4.05 -27.59
C VAL A 580 -19.41 5.33 -28.34
N ALA A 581 -20.56 5.92 -28.02
CA ALA A 581 -21.00 7.17 -28.65
C ALA A 581 -20.22 8.43 -28.20
N ALA A 582 -19.54 8.37 -27.04
CA ALA A 582 -18.71 9.47 -26.54
C ALA A 582 -17.34 9.60 -27.23
N ARG A 583 -17.01 8.72 -28.17
CA ARG A 583 -15.73 8.71 -28.91
C ARG A 583 -15.73 9.43 -30.25
N GLY A 584 -16.76 10.19 -30.57
CA GLY A 584 -16.74 11.08 -31.72
C GLY A 584 -15.76 12.25 -31.50
N PRO A 585 -14.99 12.70 -32.53
CA PRO A 585 -14.12 13.86 -32.41
C PRO A 585 -14.97 15.11 -32.15
N GLN A 586 -15.03 15.53 -30.88
CA GLN A 586 -15.62 16.83 -30.56
C GLN A 586 -14.65 17.91 -31.09
N LYS A 587 -15.14 18.71 -32.03
CA LYS A 587 -14.46 19.91 -32.54
C LYS A 587 -14.18 20.83 -31.35
N GLY A 588 -12.92 21.25 -31.19
CA GLY A 588 -12.35 22.23 -30.30
C GLY A 588 -13.30 23.00 -29.39
N GLY A 589 -13.59 22.42 -28.20
CA GLY A 589 -14.23 23.17 -27.14
C GLY A 589 -13.17 23.93 -26.36
N SER A 590 -13.31 25.24 -26.22
CA SER A 590 -12.47 26.02 -25.32
C SER A 590 -12.59 25.46 -23.90
N ARG A 591 -11.48 25.39 -23.17
CA ARG A 591 -11.46 25.05 -21.74
C ARG A 591 -12.49 25.90 -21.00
N SER A 592 -13.41 25.28 -20.27
CA SER A 592 -14.32 26.02 -19.40
C SER A 592 -13.73 26.06 -17.99
N SER A 593 -13.67 27.25 -17.39
CA SER A 593 -13.26 27.40 -15.99
C SER A 593 -14.20 26.62 -15.07
N LEU A 594 -13.65 26.03 -14.02
CA LEU A 594 -14.47 25.42 -12.97
C LEU A 594 -15.31 26.47 -12.25
N GLU A 595 -16.52 26.09 -11.86
CA GLU A 595 -17.27 26.83 -10.88
C GLU A 595 -16.57 26.76 -9.51
N ALA A 596 -16.80 27.75 -8.66
CA ALA A 596 -16.12 27.85 -7.36
C ALA A 596 -16.37 26.62 -6.47
N ARG A 597 -17.55 26.00 -6.55
CA ARG A 597 -17.89 24.77 -5.80
C ARG A 597 -17.13 23.55 -6.29
N ASP A 598 -17.00 23.41 -7.60
CA ASP A 598 -16.24 22.32 -8.20
C ASP A 598 -14.75 22.47 -7.90
N LEU A 599 -14.24 23.71 -7.91
CA LEU A 599 -12.86 24.00 -7.52
C LEU A 599 -12.62 23.69 -6.03
N ALA A 600 -13.55 24.03 -5.14
CA ALA A 600 -13.46 23.68 -3.73
C ALA A 600 -13.41 22.15 -3.53
N THR A 601 -14.26 21.44 -4.26
CA THR A 601 -14.30 19.96 -4.24
C THR A 601 -12.99 19.38 -4.76
N ARG A 602 -12.49 19.83 -5.91
CA ARG A 602 -11.23 19.37 -6.48
C ARG A 602 -10.06 19.63 -5.52
N LEU A 603 -9.97 20.80 -4.94
CA LEU A 603 -8.92 21.19 -4.00
C LEU A 603 -8.95 20.33 -2.72
N SER A 604 -10.14 20.13 -2.12
CA SER A 604 -10.26 19.33 -0.89
C SER A 604 -9.99 17.85 -1.12
N TYR A 605 -10.48 17.25 -2.20
CA TYR A 605 -10.17 15.86 -2.51
C TYR A 605 -8.72 15.64 -2.91
N PHE A 606 -8.09 16.63 -3.52
CA PHE A 606 -6.65 16.58 -3.78
C PHE A 606 -5.83 16.56 -2.48
N LEU A 607 -6.09 17.52 -1.56
CA LEU A 607 -5.23 17.73 -0.39
C LEU A 607 -5.68 17.03 0.89
N TRP A 608 -6.93 16.56 0.97
CA TRP A 608 -7.49 15.88 2.13
C TRP A 608 -8.14 14.54 1.81
N SER A 609 -8.33 14.24 0.52
CA SER A 609 -9.11 13.06 0.08
C SER A 609 -10.51 13.01 0.73
N ALA A 610 -11.09 14.16 0.99
CA ALA A 610 -12.33 14.33 1.72
C ALA A 610 -13.12 15.54 1.18
N PRO A 611 -14.44 15.66 1.46
CA PRO A 611 -15.23 16.80 1.01
C PRO A 611 -14.75 18.12 1.60
N PRO A 612 -15.07 19.27 0.93
CA PRO A 612 -14.71 20.58 1.42
C PRO A 612 -15.37 20.88 2.76
N ASP A 613 -14.63 21.49 3.69
CA ASP A 613 -15.14 21.97 4.95
C ASP A 613 -16.01 23.22 4.78
N ARG A 614 -16.59 23.68 5.88
CA ARG A 614 -17.50 24.84 5.85
C ARG A 614 -16.83 26.08 5.28
N GLU A 615 -15.59 26.38 5.68
CA GLU A 615 -14.85 27.55 5.20
C GLU A 615 -14.67 27.54 3.69
N LEU A 616 -14.23 26.42 3.11
CA LEU A 616 -14.12 26.26 1.67
C LEU A 616 -15.46 26.41 0.95
N ARG A 617 -16.54 25.88 1.52
CA ARG A 617 -17.89 25.98 0.96
C ARG A 617 -18.41 27.43 0.98
N ASP A 618 -18.17 28.16 2.08
CA ASP A 618 -18.57 29.55 2.21
C ASP A 618 -17.80 30.46 1.21
N LEU A 619 -16.48 30.22 1.05
CA LEU A 619 -15.68 30.91 0.05
C LEU A 619 -16.09 30.57 -1.40
N ALA A 620 -16.51 29.33 -1.63
CA ALA A 620 -17.03 28.92 -2.92
C ALA A 620 -18.42 29.55 -3.20
N ALA A 621 -19.28 29.57 -2.21
CA ALA A 621 -20.64 30.20 -2.34
C ALA A 621 -20.56 31.69 -2.65
N SER A 622 -19.60 32.42 -2.08
CA SER A 622 -19.35 33.83 -2.36
C SER A 622 -18.58 34.10 -3.65
N GLY A 623 -18.02 33.05 -4.29
CA GLY A 623 -17.11 33.17 -5.43
C GLY A 623 -15.69 33.63 -5.07
N ALA A 624 -15.40 33.90 -3.79
CA ALA A 624 -14.10 34.40 -3.35
C ALA A 624 -12.98 33.42 -3.60
N LEU A 625 -13.28 32.11 -3.63
CA LEU A 625 -12.29 31.05 -3.88
C LEU A 625 -11.65 31.16 -5.28
N LEU A 626 -12.32 31.78 -6.24
CA LEU A 626 -11.77 31.97 -7.60
C LEU A 626 -10.65 33.00 -7.64
N GLN A 627 -10.51 33.85 -6.62
CA GLN A 627 -9.44 34.84 -6.53
C GLN A 627 -8.10 34.14 -6.25
N PRO A 628 -7.02 34.47 -6.99
CA PRO A 628 -5.73 33.80 -6.87
C PRO A 628 -5.15 33.78 -5.45
N ASP A 629 -5.27 34.91 -4.73
CA ASP A 629 -4.72 35.01 -3.36
C ASP A 629 -5.52 34.20 -2.35
N THR A 630 -6.84 34.17 -2.49
CA THR A 630 -7.72 33.34 -1.66
C THR A 630 -7.44 31.86 -1.90
N LEU A 631 -7.32 31.46 -3.15
CA LEU A 631 -6.99 30.08 -3.53
C LEU A 631 -5.64 29.66 -2.95
N ALA A 632 -4.63 30.53 -3.03
CA ALA A 632 -3.30 30.28 -2.48
C ALA A 632 -3.34 30.17 -0.93
N ALA A 633 -4.06 31.04 -0.25
CA ALA A 633 -4.24 31.01 1.20
C ALA A 633 -4.94 29.72 1.65
N GLN A 634 -6.01 29.33 0.95
CA GLN A 634 -6.72 28.07 1.25
C GLN A 634 -5.84 26.85 0.98
N THR A 635 -5.06 26.86 -0.10
CA THR A 635 -4.11 25.78 -0.37
C THR A 635 -3.10 25.62 0.77
N ALA A 636 -2.55 26.73 1.27
CA ALA A 636 -1.65 26.72 2.43
C ALA A 636 -2.35 26.18 3.69
N ARG A 637 -3.55 26.63 3.98
CA ARG A 637 -4.36 26.16 5.11
C ARG A 637 -4.61 24.65 5.04
N LEU A 638 -4.97 24.13 3.89
CA LEU A 638 -5.22 22.71 3.70
C LEU A 638 -3.96 21.88 3.90
N LEU A 639 -2.80 22.37 3.49
CA LEU A 639 -1.51 21.71 3.71
C LEU A 639 -1.06 21.75 5.17
N ASP A 640 -1.45 22.77 5.93
CA ASP A 640 -1.14 22.88 7.36
C ASP A 640 -2.08 22.03 8.24
N ASP A 641 -3.24 21.66 7.73
CA ASP A 641 -4.21 20.82 8.45
C ASP A 641 -3.70 19.37 8.56
N PRO A 642 -3.86 18.69 9.71
CA PRO A 642 -3.50 17.29 9.87
C PRO A 642 -4.08 16.34 8.82
N ARG A 643 -5.24 16.66 8.24
CA ARG A 643 -5.86 15.88 7.14
C ARG A 643 -5.01 15.84 5.87
N SER A 644 -4.01 16.71 5.73
CA SER A 644 -3.05 16.65 4.62
C SER A 644 -2.26 15.33 4.58
N ALA A 645 -2.21 14.59 5.69
CA ALA A 645 -1.67 13.24 5.74
C ALA A 645 -2.47 12.26 4.84
N ASP A 646 -3.79 12.46 4.71
CA ASP A 646 -4.66 11.66 3.84
C ASP A 646 -4.39 11.89 2.32
N PHE A 647 -3.64 12.94 1.99
CA PHE A 647 -3.06 13.16 0.67
C PHE A 647 -1.64 12.59 0.60
N LEU A 648 -0.79 13.04 1.51
CA LEU A 648 0.65 12.83 1.42
C LEU A 648 1.03 11.34 1.47
N GLN A 649 0.49 10.59 2.43
CA GLN A 649 0.82 9.18 2.60
C GLN A 649 0.41 8.32 1.40
N PRO A 650 -0.85 8.36 0.89
CA PRO A 650 -1.24 7.59 -0.29
C PRO A 650 -0.51 8.01 -1.57
N PHE A 651 -0.25 9.30 -1.74
CA PHE A 651 0.55 9.80 -2.85
C PHE A 651 1.96 9.19 -2.85
N LEU A 652 2.66 9.28 -1.72
CA LEU A 652 4.01 8.74 -1.57
C LEU A 652 4.03 7.21 -1.69
N HIS A 653 3.06 6.54 -1.06
CA HIS A 653 2.94 5.09 -1.12
C HIS A 653 2.89 4.60 -2.57
N GLN A 654 2.07 5.24 -3.38
CA GLN A 654 1.87 4.86 -4.78
C GLN A 654 2.99 5.38 -5.68
N TRP A 655 3.43 6.64 -5.52
CA TRP A 655 4.51 7.20 -6.32
C TRP A 655 5.81 6.42 -6.16
N LEU A 656 6.23 6.18 -4.91
CA LEU A 656 7.48 5.48 -4.60
C LEU A 656 7.37 3.96 -4.71
N ARG A 657 6.16 3.41 -4.88
CA ARG A 657 5.86 1.97 -4.93
C ARG A 657 6.16 1.28 -3.60
N MET A 658 5.75 1.91 -2.49
CA MET A 658 5.94 1.38 -1.14
C MET A 658 5.22 0.04 -0.89
N ASP A 659 4.25 -0.31 -1.73
CA ASP A 659 3.61 -1.62 -1.79
C ASP A 659 4.62 -2.77 -1.98
N ARG A 660 5.76 -2.52 -2.62
CA ARG A 660 6.81 -3.51 -2.83
C ARG A 660 7.47 -3.98 -1.54
N LEU A 661 7.39 -3.19 -0.48
CA LEU A 661 7.92 -3.57 0.83
C LEU A 661 7.17 -4.78 1.44
N ASP A 662 5.91 -4.99 1.01
CA ASP A 662 5.07 -6.10 1.44
C ASP A 662 5.05 -7.27 0.46
N PHE A 663 5.77 -7.16 -0.66
CA PHE A 663 5.76 -8.18 -1.71
C PHE A 663 6.52 -9.45 -1.30
N PHE A 664 7.60 -9.29 -0.55
CA PHE A 664 8.39 -10.39 -0.02
C PHE A 664 8.41 -10.37 1.51
N ARG A 665 8.43 -11.55 2.08
CA ARG A 665 8.66 -11.71 3.50
C ARG A 665 10.16 -11.65 3.77
N PHE A 666 10.57 -10.87 4.76
CA PHE A 666 11.97 -10.80 5.18
C PHE A 666 12.36 -12.05 5.98
N SER A 667 13.54 -12.57 5.69
CA SER A 667 14.08 -13.73 6.38
C SER A 667 14.43 -13.41 7.83
N ASN A 668 13.74 -14.05 8.77
CA ASN A 668 14.01 -13.89 10.20
C ASN A 668 15.42 -14.37 10.61
N VAL A 669 16.04 -15.22 9.79
CA VAL A 669 17.39 -15.73 10.05
C VAL A 669 18.44 -14.72 9.61
N LEU A 670 18.25 -14.10 8.45
CA LEU A 670 19.19 -13.13 7.89
C LEU A 670 18.96 -11.72 8.43
N HIS A 671 17.72 -11.37 8.71
CA HIS A 671 17.29 -10.03 9.13
C HIS A 671 16.40 -10.09 10.39
N PRO A 672 16.90 -10.63 11.52
CA PRO A 672 16.08 -10.93 12.69
C PRO A 672 15.43 -9.71 13.35
N ASP A 673 15.99 -8.52 13.14
CA ASP A 673 15.49 -7.27 13.73
C ASP A 673 14.64 -6.44 12.77
N PHE A 674 14.44 -6.93 11.53
CA PHE A 674 13.56 -6.30 10.53
C PHE A 674 12.21 -7.05 10.48
N ASP A 675 11.55 -7.08 11.62
CA ASP A 675 10.20 -7.63 11.77
C ASP A 675 9.13 -6.66 11.25
N GLU A 676 7.87 -7.03 11.35
CA GLU A 676 6.75 -6.22 10.86
C GLU A 676 6.72 -4.82 11.50
N SER A 677 7.00 -4.72 12.81
CA SER A 677 7.01 -3.44 13.52
C SER A 677 8.13 -2.51 13.03
N THR A 678 9.33 -3.05 12.77
CA THR A 678 10.45 -2.29 12.19
C THR A 678 10.16 -1.89 10.75
N LYS A 679 9.55 -2.79 9.96
CA LYS A 679 9.14 -2.53 8.58
C LYS A 679 8.13 -1.38 8.52
N GLU A 680 7.14 -1.37 9.41
CA GLU A 680 6.17 -0.28 9.52
C GLU A 680 6.81 1.03 9.95
N ALA A 681 7.73 1.00 10.92
CA ALA A 681 8.47 2.19 11.34
C ALA A 681 9.35 2.74 10.19
N ALA A 682 10.01 1.87 9.42
CA ALA A 682 10.79 2.26 8.26
C ALA A 682 9.91 2.87 7.13
N ARG A 683 8.70 2.34 6.93
CA ARG A 683 7.72 2.93 6.01
C ARG A 683 7.26 4.30 6.49
N ALA A 684 6.99 4.44 7.78
CA ALA A 684 6.56 5.69 8.39
C ALA A 684 7.67 6.76 8.33
N GLU A 685 8.95 6.40 8.42
CA GLU A 685 10.08 7.32 8.20
C GLU A 685 9.95 8.08 6.89
N VAL A 686 9.61 7.38 5.81
CA VAL A 686 9.43 8.00 4.48
C VAL A 686 8.32 9.05 4.55
N TYR A 687 7.18 8.69 5.12
CA TYR A 687 6.02 9.61 5.18
C TYR A 687 6.28 10.78 6.12
N GLU A 688 6.85 10.54 7.28
CA GLU A 688 7.12 11.60 8.28
C GLU A 688 8.25 12.53 7.83
N THR A 689 9.24 12.04 7.06
CA THR A 689 10.27 12.90 6.46
C THR A 689 9.66 13.84 5.42
N PHE A 690 8.83 13.34 4.51
CA PHE A 690 8.10 14.20 3.57
C PHE A 690 7.15 15.16 4.28
N ALA A 691 6.43 14.69 5.31
CA ALA A 691 5.56 15.54 6.11
C ALA A 691 6.35 16.65 6.81
N HIS A 692 7.55 16.36 7.33
CA HIS A 692 8.44 17.35 7.90
C HIS A 692 8.85 18.41 6.86
N VAL A 693 9.31 17.98 5.68
CA VAL A 693 9.70 18.89 4.60
C VAL A 693 8.51 19.75 4.13
N LEU A 694 7.30 19.17 4.01
CA LEU A 694 6.07 19.87 3.60
C LEU A 694 5.62 20.88 4.66
N ARG A 695 5.50 20.47 5.93
CA ARG A 695 5.02 21.35 7.03
C ARG A 695 5.91 22.58 7.20
N HIS A 696 7.22 22.39 7.10
CA HIS A 696 8.19 23.50 7.29
C HIS A 696 8.58 24.16 5.97
N ASN A 697 7.92 23.82 4.87
CA ASN A 697 8.19 24.32 3.51
C ASN A 697 9.68 24.27 3.15
N ARG A 698 10.35 23.16 3.49
CA ARG A 698 11.77 22.97 3.23
C ARG A 698 12.00 22.54 1.77
N SER A 699 13.26 22.48 1.39
CA SER A 699 13.67 22.10 0.05
C SER A 699 13.39 20.63 -0.25
N LEU A 700 12.81 20.32 -1.42
CA LEU A 700 12.68 18.95 -1.95
C LEU A 700 14.04 18.24 -2.05
N ARG A 701 15.16 18.97 -2.18
CA ARG A 701 16.51 18.44 -2.22
C ARG A 701 16.90 17.67 -0.96
N GLU A 702 16.31 18.01 0.19
CA GLU A 702 16.57 17.32 1.44
C GLU A 702 16.14 15.84 1.40
N LEU A 703 15.22 15.50 0.51
CA LEU A 703 14.84 14.11 0.27
C LEU A 703 15.91 13.33 -0.49
N LEU A 704 16.84 14.01 -1.17
CA LEU A 704 17.99 13.37 -1.81
C LEU A 704 19.18 13.26 -0.85
N LYS A 705 19.38 14.28 -0.01
CA LYS A 705 20.45 14.34 1.00
C LYS A 705 20.06 15.31 2.11
N ALA A 706 20.08 14.84 3.35
CA ALA A 706 19.88 15.65 4.55
C ALA A 706 20.92 15.32 5.62
N ASP A 707 21.14 16.24 6.57
CA ASP A 707 21.96 16.05 7.75
C ASP A 707 21.15 15.55 8.95
N TYR A 708 19.96 15.01 8.68
CA TYR A 708 19.03 14.48 9.68
C TYR A 708 18.24 13.28 9.14
N VAL A 709 17.62 12.55 10.06
CA VAL A 709 16.55 11.57 9.81
C VAL A 709 15.33 11.89 10.66
N VAL A 710 14.17 11.39 10.27
CA VAL A 710 12.93 11.50 11.07
C VAL A 710 12.53 10.12 11.54
N VAL A 711 12.86 9.79 12.79
CA VAL A 711 12.74 8.44 13.34
C VAL A 711 12.08 8.43 14.71
N ASN A 712 11.47 7.28 15.05
CA ASN A 712 11.07 6.95 16.42
C ASN A 712 12.12 6.09 17.11
N GLY A 713 11.90 5.75 18.39
CA GLY A 713 12.87 4.96 19.18
C GLY A 713 13.16 3.58 18.58
N LEU A 714 12.16 2.91 17.99
CA LEU A 714 12.36 1.61 17.36
C LEU A 714 13.31 1.68 16.16
N LEU A 715 13.03 2.61 15.25
CA LEU A 715 13.85 2.75 14.05
C LEU A 715 15.24 3.32 14.36
N ALA A 716 15.32 4.19 15.36
CA ALA A 716 16.61 4.71 15.83
C ALA A 716 17.52 3.59 16.37
N LEU A 717 16.96 2.66 17.14
CA LEU A 717 17.71 1.46 17.58
C LEU A 717 18.14 0.61 16.38
N TYR A 718 17.23 0.41 15.41
CA TYR A 718 17.56 -0.32 14.19
C TYR A 718 18.70 0.31 13.40
N TYR A 719 18.78 1.64 13.38
CA TYR A 719 19.84 2.40 12.71
C TYR A 719 21.11 2.56 13.55
N GLY A 720 21.10 2.12 14.80
CA GLY A 720 22.23 2.31 15.72
C GLY A 720 22.41 3.78 16.17
N LEU A 721 21.31 4.55 16.22
CA LEU A 721 21.29 5.92 16.69
C LEU A 721 20.97 5.93 18.20
N PRO A 722 21.93 6.22 19.08
CA PRO A 722 21.70 6.25 20.52
C PRO A 722 20.80 7.43 20.91
N GLU A 723 20.24 7.38 22.13
CA GLU A 723 19.55 8.50 22.79
C GLU A 723 18.15 8.86 22.23
N VAL A 724 17.62 8.10 21.28
CA VAL A 724 16.26 8.29 20.80
C VAL A 724 15.34 7.27 21.47
N SER A 725 14.39 7.74 22.28
CA SER A 725 13.45 6.89 22.99
C SER A 725 12.01 7.31 22.71
N GLY A 726 11.07 6.36 22.87
CA GLY A 726 9.64 6.58 22.68
C GLY A 726 9.18 6.40 21.22
N ASP A 727 7.85 6.56 21.01
CA ASP A 727 7.18 6.17 19.78
C ASP A 727 7.01 7.30 18.77
N GLN A 728 7.20 8.56 19.23
CA GLN A 728 7.02 9.73 18.39
C GLN A 728 8.18 9.89 17.40
N PHE A 729 7.85 10.06 16.13
CA PHE A 729 8.81 10.44 15.11
C PHE A 729 9.33 11.85 15.37
N ARG A 730 10.63 12.01 15.30
CA ARG A 730 11.32 13.29 15.53
C ARG A 730 12.54 13.42 14.65
N VAL A 731 12.92 14.66 14.39
CA VAL A 731 14.14 14.98 13.67
C VAL A 731 15.35 14.66 14.56
N VAL A 732 16.25 13.83 14.05
CA VAL A 732 17.51 13.47 14.70
C VAL A 732 18.66 13.86 13.79
N LYS A 733 19.55 14.71 14.29
CA LYS A 733 20.71 15.17 13.53
C LYS A 733 21.73 14.05 13.36
N LEU A 734 22.30 13.97 12.17
CA LEU A 734 23.27 12.94 11.81
C LEU A 734 24.72 13.47 11.83
N PRO A 735 25.68 12.58 12.09
CA PRO A 735 27.11 12.88 11.81
C PRO A 735 27.32 13.17 10.31
N ALA A 736 28.35 13.94 9.99
CA ALA A 736 28.63 14.39 8.62
C ALA A 736 28.93 13.24 7.64
N ASP A 737 29.49 12.15 8.15
CA ASP A 737 29.84 10.92 7.41
C ASP A 737 28.74 9.85 7.44
N SER A 738 27.57 10.16 8.00
CA SER A 738 26.46 9.21 8.07
C SER A 738 26.00 8.77 6.68
N PRO A 739 25.81 7.47 6.47
CA PRO A 739 25.18 6.98 5.23
C PRO A 739 23.68 7.24 5.19
N ARG A 740 23.09 7.69 6.31
CA ARG A 740 21.67 8.03 6.42
C ARG A 740 21.43 9.47 5.95
N GLY A 741 20.17 9.88 5.93
CA GLY A 741 19.76 11.22 5.50
C GLY A 741 19.36 11.25 4.01
N GLY A 742 18.08 11.46 3.76
CA GLY A 742 17.43 11.37 2.45
C GLY A 742 17.02 9.94 2.07
N LEU A 743 16.25 9.81 0.98
CA LEU A 743 15.61 8.57 0.55
C LEU A 743 16.60 7.40 0.39
N LEU A 744 17.78 7.66 -0.17
CA LEU A 744 18.81 6.62 -0.36
C LEU A 744 19.41 6.08 0.93
N GLY A 745 19.16 6.73 2.06
CA GLY A 745 19.58 6.27 3.38
C GLY A 745 18.50 5.51 4.14
N MET A 746 17.27 5.41 3.63
CA MET A 746 16.11 4.84 4.34
C MET A 746 15.98 3.34 4.16
N ALA A 747 15.75 2.60 5.24
CA ALA A 747 15.63 1.14 5.21
C ALA A 747 14.49 0.66 4.31
N ALA A 748 13.34 1.32 4.32
CA ALA A 748 12.21 0.96 3.48
C ALA A 748 12.54 1.00 1.98
N ILE A 749 13.32 2.00 1.54
CA ILE A 749 13.72 2.14 0.14
C ILE A 749 14.60 0.97 -0.30
N HIS A 750 15.53 0.56 0.56
CA HIS A 750 16.38 -0.61 0.28
C HIS A 750 15.60 -1.93 0.34
N GLY A 751 14.66 -2.02 1.28
CA GLY A 751 13.78 -3.17 1.43
C GLY A 751 12.92 -3.45 0.19
N MET A 752 12.40 -2.40 -0.46
CA MET A 752 11.67 -2.52 -1.72
C MET A 752 12.51 -3.08 -2.88
N GLY A 753 13.83 -2.87 -2.84
CA GLY A 753 14.79 -3.38 -3.81
C GLY A 753 15.46 -4.66 -3.33
N SER A 754 14.70 -5.59 -2.75
CA SER A 754 15.16 -6.88 -2.26
C SER A 754 14.15 -7.98 -2.56
N ASN A 755 14.54 -9.23 -2.30
CA ASN A 755 13.63 -10.38 -2.31
C ASN A 755 13.31 -10.88 -0.88
N GLY A 756 13.62 -10.08 0.14
CA GLY A 756 13.46 -10.42 1.55
C GLY A 756 14.64 -11.19 2.16
N GLU A 757 15.56 -11.71 1.36
CA GLU A 757 16.79 -12.37 1.79
C GLU A 757 18.03 -11.58 1.35
N HIS A 758 18.06 -11.20 0.07
CA HIS A 758 19.18 -10.53 -0.56
C HIS A 758 18.76 -9.26 -1.28
N SER A 759 19.66 -8.28 -1.32
CA SER A 759 19.50 -7.06 -2.09
C SER A 759 19.47 -7.34 -3.60
N SER A 760 18.78 -6.48 -4.34
CA SER A 760 18.74 -6.52 -5.81
C SER A 760 19.27 -5.20 -6.38
N PRO A 761 20.52 -5.12 -6.80
CA PRO A 761 21.07 -3.93 -7.42
C PRO A 761 20.27 -3.48 -8.65
N VAL A 762 19.78 -4.43 -9.44
CA VAL A 762 18.97 -4.12 -10.64
C VAL A 762 17.69 -3.36 -10.26
N GLU A 763 16.97 -3.83 -9.26
CA GLU A 763 15.74 -3.17 -8.81
C GLU A 763 16.02 -1.81 -8.17
N ARG A 764 17.08 -1.71 -7.36
CA ARG A 764 17.53 -0.46 -6.73
C ARG A 764 17.96 0.58 -7.76
N GLY A 765 18.80 0.19 -8.72
CA GLY A 765 19.27 1.08 -9.78
C GLY A 765 18.13 1.55 -10.69
N ALA A 766 17.23 0.65 -11.08
CA ALA A 766 16.06 0.97 -11.87
C ALA A 766 15.08 1.89 -11.12
N TRP A 767 14.94 1.74 -9.79
CA TRP A 767 14.12 2.62 -8.96
C TRP A 767 14.71 4.04 -8.92
N VAL A 768 16.03 4.18 -8.72
CA VAL A 768 16.72 5.48 -8.74
C VAL A 768 16.52 6.18 -10.08
N LEU A 769 16.73 5.47 -11.19
CA LEU A 769 16.51 6.02 -12.53
C LEU A 769 15.07 6.51 -12.73
N ARG A 770 14.07 5.71 -12.32
CA ARG A 770 12.65 6.07 -12.49
C ARG A 770 12.19 7.20 -11.57
N LYS A 771 12.65 7.23 -10.32
CA LYS A 771 12.06 8.07 -9.27
C LYS A 771 12.90 9.31 -8.97
N LEU A 772 14.22 9.19 -9.02
CA LEU A 772 15.10 10.29 -8.66
C LEU A 772 15.72 11.00 -9.88
N LEU A 773 16.01 10.27 -10.95
CA LEU A 773 16.70 10.82 -12.11
C LEU A 773 15.77 11.12 -13.30
N ASN A 774 14.50 10.76 -13.22
CA ASN A 774 13.52 10.92 -14.31
C ASN A 774 13.94 10.27 -15.64
N GLU A 775 14.72 9.20 -15.56
CA GLU A 775 15.26 8.42 -16.68
C GLU A 775 14.77 6.96 -16.62
N PRO A 776 13.45 6.69 -16.76
CA PRO A 776 12.92 5.35 -16.60
C PRO A 776 13.55 4.40 -17.63
N PRO A 777 14.16 3.28 -17.19
CA PRO A 777 14.60 2.26 -18.14
C PRO A 777 13.39 1.66 -18.86
N PRO A 778 13.57 1.21 -20.11
CA PRO A 778 12.51 0.52 -20.83
C PRO A 778 12.04 -0.73 -20.06
N PRO A 779 10.80 -1.19 -20.27
CA PRO A 779 10.33 -2.42 -19.68
C PRO A 779 11.20 -3.60 -20.13
N ALA A 780 11.45 -4.55 -19.24
CA ALA A 780 12.20 -5.76 -19.59
C ALA A 780 11.46 -6.54 -20.70
N PRO A 781 12.16 -7.05 -21.70
CA PRO A 781 11.56 -7.91 -22.72
C PRO A 781 10.91 -9.14 -22.09
N ALA A 782 9.80 -9.62 -22.65
CA ALA A 782 8.98 -10.70 -22.08
C ALA A 782 9.73 -12.04 -21.86
N ASN A 783 10.87 -12.25 -22.52
CA ASN A 783 11.63 -13.51 -22.50
C ASN A 783 13.06 -13.35 -21.96
N VAL A 784 13.28 -12.42 -21.02
CA VAL A 784 14.62 -12.28 -20.40
C VAL A 784 14.89 -13.49 -19.50
N PRO A 785 15.98 -14.25 -19.74
CA PRO A 785 16.40 -15.29 -18.82
C PRO A 785 16.71 -14.66 -17.45
N GLN A 786 16.03 -15.11 -16.43
CA GLN A 786 16.33 -14.66 -15.07
C GLN A 786 17.77 -15.02 -14.70
N LEU A 787 18.37 -14.24 -13.80
CA LEU A 787 19.70 -14.49 -13.20
C LEU A 787 19.84 -15.88 -12.56
N SER A 788 18.74 -16.62 -12.43
CA SER A 788 18.64 -17.97 -11.89
C SER A 788 19.62 -18.99 -12.52
N ARG A 789 20.06 -18.78 -13.76
CA ARG A 789 21.08 -19.65 -14.37
C ARG A 789 22.44 -19.61 -13.67
N LEU A 790 22.75 -18.52 -12.98
CA LEU A 790 24.02 -18.34 -12.26
C LEU A 790 23.90 -18.64 -10.75
N GLU A 791 22.70 -18.93 -10.27
CA GLU A 791 22.46 -19.31 -8.86
C GLU A 791 23.20 -20.58 -8.46
N ASN A 792 23.64 -21.38 -9.43
CA ASN A 792 24.44 -22.60 -9.20
C ASN A 792 25.92 -22.34 -8.91
N GLN A 793 26.37 -21.07 -8.97
CA GLN A 793 27.77 -20.69 -8.76
C GLN A 793 27.89 -19.84 -7.48
N LEU A 794 28.98 -20.01 -6.73
CA LEU A 794 29.33 -19.16 -5.60
C LEU A 794 30.00 -17.87 -6.11
N LEU A 795 29.20 -16.99 -6.69
CA LEU A 795 29.63 -15.69 -7.21
C LEU A 795 29.15 -14.56 -6.32
N SER A 796 29.95 -13.50 -6.20
CA SER A 796 29.50 -12.24 -5.61
C SER A 796 28.38 -11.63 -6.46
N THR A 797 27.65 -10.71 -5.88
CA THR A 797 26.58 -9.98 -6.59
C THR A 797 27.12 -9.28 -7.83
N ARG A 798 28.28 -8.63 -7.73
CA ARG A 798 28.96 -7.98 -8.86
C ARG A 798 29.37 -8.98 -9.96
N GLU A 799 29.98 -10.09 -9.59
CA GLU A 799 30.38 -11.13 -10.56
C GLU A 799 29.18 -11.68 -11.34
N ARG A 800 28.04 -11.89 -10.65
CA ARG A 800 26.80 -12.35 -11.30
C ARG A 800 26.23 -11.36 -12.30
N LEU A 801 26.25 -10.06 -11.97
CA LEU A 801 25.77 -9.01 -12.86
C LEU A 801 26.68 -8.83 -14.08
N LEU A 802 28.00 -8.87 -13.89
CA LEU A 802 28.95 -8.80 -15.00
C LEU A 802 28.77 -9.97 -15.99
N ALA A 803 28.61 -11.19 -15.48
CA ALA A 803 28.33 -12.35 -16.31
C ALA A 803 26.98 -12.24 -17.07
N HIS A 804 25.99 -11.57 -16.50
CA HIS A 804 24.72 -11.31 -17.18
C HIS A 804 24.86 -10.28 -18.30
N GLN A 805 25.73 -9.28 -18.14
CA GLN A 805 25.99 -8.24 -19.15
C GLN A 805 26.81 -8.75 -20.37
N GLU A 806 27.39 -9.94 -20.33
CA GLU A 806 28.06 -10.52 -21.51
C GLU A 806 27.10 -10.68 -22.70
N GLN A 807 25.79 -10.72 -22.46
CA GLN A 807 24.79 -10.76 -23.53
C GLN A 807 24.46 -9.34 -24.00
N PRO A 808 24.68 -8.99 -25.29
CA PRO A 808 24.49 -7.62 -25.80
C PRO A 808 23.08 -7.04 -25.57
N GLN A 809 22.06 -7.88 -25.65
CA GLN A 809 20.66 -7.46 -25.41
C GLN A 809 20.40 -7.06 -23.94
N CYS A 810 21.12 -7.68 -23.00
CA CYS A 810 21.01 -7.36 -21.57
C CYS A 810 21.86 -6.14 -21.23
N ALA A 811 23.05 -6.05 -21.81
CA ALA A 811 23.99 -4.97 -21.57
C ALA A 811 23.42 -3.58 -21.84
N SER A 812 22.50 -3.43 -22.80
CA SER A 812 21.94 -2.12 -23.19
C SER A 812 21.21 -1.41 -22.05
N CYS A 813 20.48 -2.16 -21.20
CA CYS A 813 19.79 -1.64 -20.02
C CYS A 813 20.68 -1.69 -18.76
N HIS A 814 21.40 -2.79 -18.57
CA HIS A 814 22.18 -3.04 -17.36
C HIS A 814 23.36 -2.09 -17.19
N ARG A 815 23.98 -1.58 -18.28
CA ARG A 815 24.99 -0.52 -18.20
C ARG A 815 24.50 0.79 -17.54
N LYS A 816 23.21 1.08 -17.61
CA LYS A 816 22.59 2.25 -16.94
C LYS A 816 22.17 1.93 -15.50
N ILE A 817 21.66 0.74 -15.27
CA ILE A 817 21.00 0.33 -14.04
C ILE A 817 22.02 -0.13 -12.99
N ASP A 818 22.91 -1.07 -13.40
CA ASP A 818 23.73 -1.81 -12.44
C ASP A 818 24.77 -0.98 -11.70
N PRO A 819 25.47 0.01 -12.32
CA PRO A 819 26.41 0.83 -11.57
C PRO A 819 25.76 1.55 -10.40
N ILE A 820 24.55 2.11 -10.61
CA ILE A 820 23.79 2.79 -9.55
C ILE A 820 23.41 1.79 -8.46
N GLY A 821 22.88 0.64 -8.84
CA GLY A 821 22.47 -0.38 -7.89
C GLY A 821 23.64 -0.95 -7.07
N LEU A 822 24.77 -1.20 -7.69
CA LEU A 822 25.99 -1.64 -7.01
C LEU A 822 26.52 -0.57 -6.03
N GLY A 823 26.37 0.71 -6.37
CA GLY A 823 26.69 1.82 -5.47
C GLY A 823 25.83 1.84 -4.20
N LEU A 824 24.73 1.10 -4.15
CA LEU A 824 23.82 0.99 -3.00
C LEU A 824 24.01 -0.32 -2.21
N GLU A 825 24.95 -1.19 -2.57
CA GLU A 825 25.12 -2.51 -1.94
C GLU A 825 25.77 -2.46 -0.55
N ASN A 826 26.24 -1.31 -0.11
CA ASN A 826 26.55 -1.07 1.30
C ASN A 826 25.31 -1.15 2.21
N PHE A 827 24.12 -1.23 1.66
CA PHE A 827 22.90 -1.56 2.39
C PHE A 827 22.44 -2.97 2.05
N ASP A 828 22.22 -3.78 3.07
CA ASP A 828 21.67 -5.13 2.91
C ASP A 828 20.20 -5.13 2.42
N ALA A 829 19.56 -6.29 2.37
CA ALA A 829 18.17 -6.42 1.94
C ALA A 829 17.18 -5.67 2.84
N ALA A 830 17.46 -5.52 4.11
CA ALA A 830 16.66 -4.82 5.10
C ALA A 830 17.13 -3.38 5.36
N GLY A 831 18.08 -2.88 4.57
CA GLY A 831 18.60 -1.50 4.66
C GLY A 831 19.54 -1.25 5.82
N ARG A 832 20.18 -2.28 6.41
CA ARG A 832 21.30 -2.12 7.32
C ARG A 832 22.57 -1.85 6.56
N TRP A 833 23.43 -1.00 7.11
CA TRP A 833 24.73 -0.71 6.55
C TRP A 833 25.69 -1.90 6.74
N ARG A 834 26.42 -2.27 5.68
CA ARG A 834 27.40 -3.37 5.66
C ARG A 834 28.64 -3.00 4.82
N SER A 835 29.79 -3.52 5.20
CA SER A 835 31.04 -3.47 4.41
C SER A 835 31.35 -4.80 3.71
N GLU A 836 30.77 -5.89 4.22
CA GLU A 836 30.90 -7.23 3.68
C GLU A 836 29.57 -7.82 3.33
N ASP A 837 29.56 -8.71 2.34
CA ASP A 837 28.38 -9.50 1.98
C ASP A 837 28.77 -10.98 1.82
N SER A 838 27.80 -11.85 1.94
CA SER A 838 28.04 -13.29 1.82
C SER A 838 26.88 -14.03 1.20
N TYR A 839 27.20 -15.09 0.49
CA TYR A 839 26.22 -16.00 -0.06
C TYR A 839 26.56 -17.43 0.36
N GLU A 840 25.58 -18.12 0.93
CA GLU A 840 25.70 -19.49 1.38
C GLU A 840 24.79 -20.40 0.57
N ARG A 841 25.33 -21.57 0.24
CA ARG A 841 24.56 -22.56 -0.50
C ARG A 841 24.69 -23.93 0.14
N PRO A 842 23.58 -24.63 0.41
CA PRO A 842 23.61 -25.99 0.93
C PRO A 842 24.45 -26.91 0.04
N GLY A 843 25.42 -27.58 0.64
CA GLY A 843 26.32 -28.51 -0.05
C GLY A 843 27.46 -27.89 -0.86
N LYS A 844 27.55 -26.55 -0.96
CA LYS A 844 28.63 -25.86 -1.69
C LYS A 844 29.46 -24.91 -0.82
N GLY A 845 29.01 -24.66 0.43
CA GLY A 845 29.67 -23.74 1.36
C GLY A 845 29.23 -22.29 1.23
N ARG A 846 29.98 -21.40 1.87
CA ARG A 846 29.75 -19.96 1.96
C ARG A 846 30.90 -19.21 1.30
N LYS A 847 30.60 -18.19 0.50
CA LYS A 847 31.54 -17.20 -0.02
C LYS A 847 31.24 -15.85 0.63
N THR A 848 32.25 -15.19 1.12
CA THR A 848 32.19 -13.82 1.67
C THR A 848 33.08 -12.92 0.82
N TRP A 849 32.66 -11.66 0.62
CA TRP A 849 33.42 -10.65 -0.13
C TRP A 849 33.21 -9.26 0.46
N GLN A 850 34.16 -8.38 0.24
CA GLN A 850 34.02 -6.96 0.52
C GLN A 850 33.04 -6.34 -0.49
N VAL A 851 32.16 -5.43 -0.02
CA VAL A 851 31.26 -4.69 -0.89
C VAL A 851 32.07 -3.66 -1.69
N GLU A 852 31.96 -3.72 -3.01
CA GLU A 852 32.61 -2.81 -3.95
C GLU A 852 31.56 -1.88 -4.56
N PRO A 853 31.29 -0.69 -4.00
CA PRO A 853 30.26 0.20 -4.48
C PRO A 853 30.67 1.07 -5.68
N ALA A 854 31.95 1.05 -6.09
CA ALA A 854 32.45 1.91 -7.16
C ALA A 854 31.74 1.66 -8.50
N GLY A 855 31.46 2.73 -9.23
CA GLY A 855 30.79 2.71 -10.53
C GLY A 855 30.83 4.06 -11.22
N ALA A 856 30.04 4.19 -12.30
CA ALA A 856 29.83 5.45 -12.99
C ALA A 856 28.40 5.57 -13.51
N LEU A 857 27.82 6.74 -13.47
CA LEU A 857 26.55 6.98 -14.18
C LEU A 857 26.80 6.81 -15.70
N HIS A 858 25.82 6.28 -16.38
CA HIS A 858 25.92 6.13 -17.84
C HIS A 858 26.10 7.50 -18.49
N LYS A 859 27.21 7.68 -19.22
CA LYS A 859 27.64 8.97 -19.81
C LYS A 859 27.75 10.12 -18.78
N GLY A 860 28.00 9.80 -17.53
CA GLY A 860 28.08 10.73 -16.41
C GLY A 860 29.31 10.52 -15.54
N PRO A 861 29.37 11.19 -14.39
CA PRO A 861 30.51 11.10 -13.47
C PRO A 861 30.64 9.71 -12.84
N GLY A 862 31.91 9.33 -12.56
CA GLY A 862 32.24 8.17 -11.75
C GLY A 862 32.10 8.47 -10.26
N PHE A 863 32.01 7.40 -9.44
CA PHE A 863 32.01 7.44 -8.00
C PHE A 863 32.74 6.21 -7.45
N SER A 864 33.39 6.40 -6.30
CA SER A 864 34.18 5.36 -5.64
C SER A 864 33.43 4.70 -4.48
N ASN A 865 32.42 5.35 -3.96
CA ASN A 865 31.64 4.91 -2.80
C ASN A 865 30.21 5.45 -2.81
N TYR A 866 29.41 4.97 -1.87
CA TYR A 866 27.99 5.36 -1.74
C TYR A 866 27.80 6.86 -1.51
N LEU A 867 28.65 7.51 -0.70
CA LEU A 867 28.48 8.94 -0.39
C LEU A 867 28.69 9.81 -1.63
N GLU A 868 29.67 9.46 -2.45
CA GLU A 868 29.88 10.14 -3.75
C GLU A 868 28.70 9.93 -4.71
N LEU A 869 28.16 8.71 -4.79
CA LEU A 869 26.95 8.44 -5.57
C LEU A 869 25.77 9.30 -5.07
N ARG A 870 25.54 9.35 -3.76
CA ARG A 870 24.50 10.17 -3.14
C ARG A 870 24.66 11.65 -3.51
N ASP A 871 25.90 12.16 -3.49
CA ASP A 871 26.20 13.55 -3.82
C ASP A 871 25.97 13.86 -5.30
N ILE A 872 26.31 12.93 -6.19
CA ILE A 872 26.00 13.05 -7.62
C ILE A 872 24.48 13.10 -7.82
N ILE A 873 23.72 12.22 -7.17
CA ILE A 873 22.25 12.21 -7.28
C ILE A 873 21.65 13.49 -6.69
N HIS A 874 22.17 13.98 -5.56
CA HIS A 874 21.77 15.26 -4.97
C HIS A 874 21.97 16.44 -5.93
N GLY A 875 23.03 16.41 -6.74
CA GLY A 875 23.27 17.41 -7.80
C GLY A 875 22.21 17.39 -8.92
N ARG A 876 21.44 16.30 -9.06
CA ARG A 876 20.40 16.12 -10.07
C ARG A 876 19.00 16.55 -9.55
N ALA A 877 18.93 17.56 -8.69
CA ALA A 877 17.69 18.03 -8.07
C ALA A 877 16.61 18.48 -9.08
N VAL A 878 17.00 19.01 -10.24
CA VAL A 878 16.08 19.39 -11.33
C VAL A 878 15.35 18.17 -11.88
N ASP A 879 16.07 17.08 -12.11
CA ASP A 879 15.48 15.82 -12.62
C ASP A 879 14.53 15.21 -11.61
N PHE A 880 14.92 15.22 -10.33
CA PHE A 880 14.05 14.79 -9.23
C PHE A 880 12.78 15.64 -9.13
N SER A 881 12.93 16.98 -9.25
CA SER A 881 11.80 17.91 -9.25
C SER A 881 10.84 17.65 -10.41
N ARG A 882 11.36 17.31 -11.57
CA ARG A 882 10.56 16.94 -12.75
C ARG A 882 9.79 15.64 -12.52
N SER A 883 10.45 14.61 -11.98
CA SER A 883 9.80 13.35 -11.61
C SER A 883 8.68 13.56 -10.56
N PHE A 884 8.95 14.38 -9.54
CA PHE A 884 7.97 14.75 -8.51
C PHE A 884 6.79 15.53 -9.10
N SER A 885 7.05 16.56 -9.92
CA SER A 885 6.02 17.39 -10.57
C SER A 885 5.09 16.56 -11.44
N THR A 886 5.65 15.66 -12.25
CA THR A 886 4.87 14.76 -13.13
C THR A 886 3.97 13.84 -12.32
N ALA A 887 4.49 13.26 -11.23
CA ALA A 887 3.72 12.39 -10.34
C ALA A 887 2.60 13.16 -9.61
N LEU A 888 2.91 14.37 -9.10
CA LEU A 888 1.95 15.24 -8.40
C LEU A 888 0.82 15.67 -9.32
N LEU A 889 1.14 16.05 -10.55
CA LEU A 889 0.17 16.40 -11.59
C LEU A 889 -0.77 15.22 -11.88
N GLN A 890 -0.20 14.02 -12.08
CA GLN A 890 -0.98 12.81 -12.35
C GLN A 890 -1.95 12.49 -11.20
N TYR A 891 -1.47 12.58 -9.97
CA TYR A 891 -2.28 12.33 -8.77
C TYR A 891 -3.42 13.35 -8.63
N ALA A 892 -3.11 14.64 -8.75
CA ALA A 892 -4.05 15.74 -8.56
C ALA A 892 -5.14 15.81 -9.63
N LEU A 893 -4.78 15.54 -10.88
CA LEU A 893 -5.70 15.59 -12.02
C LEU A 893 -6.41 14.26 -12.31
N GLY A 894 -6.00 13.16 -11.64
CA GLY A 894 -6.61 11.83 -11.81
C GLY A 894 -6.53 11.29 -13.25
N ARG A 895 -5.50 11.66 -14.00
CA ARG A 895 -5.22 11.21 -15.36
C ARG A 895 -3.73 11.05 -15.64
N ALA A 896 -3.39 10.25 -16.63
CA ALA A 896 -2.01 10.17 -17.09
C ALA A 896 -1.52 11.53 -17.62
N PRO A 897 -0.24 11.89 -17.36
CA PRO A 897 0.37 13.05 -17.96
C PRO A 897 0.37 12.92 -19.48
N SER A 898 0.18 14.04 -20.17
CA SER A 898 0.20 14.10 -21.61
C SER A 898 1.30 15.03 -22.09
N PHE A 899 1.64 14.93 -23.37
CA PHE A 899 2.60 15.81 -24.02
C PHE A 899 2.40 17.31 -23.73
N SER A 900 1.19 17.73 -23.50
CA SER A 900 0.81 19.12 -23.24
C SER A 900 0.93 19.58 -21.80
N ASP A 901 1.12 18.68 -20.91
CA ASP A 901 1.36 19.03 -19.51
C ASP A 901 2.82 19.46 -19.30
N GLU A 902 3.68 19.25 -20.28
CA GLU A 902 5.09 19.60 -20.21
C GLU A 902 5.36 21.07 -19.82
N PRO A 903 4.65 22.07 -20.39
CA PRO A 903 4.82 23.45 -19.97
C PRO A 903 4.48 23.70 -18.51
N LEU A 904 3.46 22.98 -17.97
CA LEU A 904 3.12 23.06 -16.55
C LEU A 904 4.20 22.41 -15.68
N VAL A 905 4.71 21.25 -16.07
CA VAL A 905 5.83 20.60 -15.36
C VAL A 905 7.06 21.52 -15.36
N GLU A 906 7.40 22.14 -16.49
CA GLU A 906 8.48 23.12 -16.57
C GLU A 906 8.25 24.33 -15.66
N ALA A 907 7.03 24.86 -15.62
CA ALA A 907 6.66 25.98 -14.74
C ALA A 907 6.78 25.58 -13.26
N MET A 908 6.31 24.39 -12.88
CA MET A 908 6.43 23.89 -11.51
C MET A 908 7.90 23.77 -11.09
N VAL A 909 8.76 23.23 -11.94
CA VAL A 909 10.19 23.07 -11.66
C VAL A 909 10.89 24.42 -11.60
N SER A 910 10.64 25.32 -12.55
CA SER A 910 11.26 26.64 -12.59
C SER A 910 10.87 27.50 -11.39
N GLU A 911 9.59 27.52 -11.03
CA GLU A 911 9.10 28.25 -9.86
C GLU A 911 9.71 27.70 -8.56
N ALA A 912 9.72 26.38 -8.41
CA ALA A 912 10.32 25.75 -7.25
C ALA A 912 11.84 26.02 -7.16
N GLN A 913 12.54 25.98 -8.28
CA GLN A 913 13.97 26.26 -8.35
C GLN A 913 14.27 27.70 -7.89
N SER A 914 13.42 28.68 -8.25
CA SER A 914 13.55 30.08 -7.81
C SER A 914 13.40 30.24 -6.28
N GLN A 915 12.76 29.28 -5.63
CA GLN A 915 12.49 29.22 -4.17
C GLN A 915 13.29 28.11 -3.48
N ASP A 916 14.49 27.77 -3.97
CA ASP A 916 15.33 26.68 -3.48
C ASP A 916 14.59 25.34 -3.37
N PHE A 917 13.76 25.02 -4.34
CA PHE A 917 12.95 23.79 -4.42
C PHE A 917 12.00 23.61 -3.22
N ALA A 918 11.48 24.69 -2.65
CA ALA A 918 10.52 24.66 -1.56
C ALA A 918 9.31 23.78 -1.93
N LEU A 919 8.99 22.77 -1.09
CA LEU A 919 8.03 21.71 -1.47
C LEU A 919 6.62 22.26 -1.75
N ARG A 920 6.17 23.28 -1.00
CA ARG A 920 4.84 23.88 -1.21
C ARG A 920 4.72 24.64 -2.52
N SER A 921 5.82 25.11 -3.10
CA SER A 921 5.77 25.84 -4.37
C SER A 921 5.26 24.96 -5.52
N PHE A 922 5.60 23.64 -5.52
CA PHE A 922 5.08 22.69 -6.50
C PHE A 922 3.54 22.59 -6.42
N VAL A 923 3.00 22.46 -5.22
CA VAL A 923 1.54 22.36 -4.99
C VAL A 923 0.86 23.67 -5.36
N GLN A 924 1.42 24.80 -4.96
CA GLN A 924 0.85 26.14 -5.24
C GLN A 924 0.82 26.43 -6.75
N THR A 925 1.90 26.13 -7.46
CA THR A 925 1.97 26.31 -8.91
C THR A 925 0.96 25.44 -9.65
N LEU A 926 0.84 24.17 -9.25
CA LEU A 926 -0.16 23.25 -9.80
C LEU A 926 -1.59 23.76 -9.57
N VAL A 927 -1.94 24.16 -8.35
CA VAL A 927 -3.29 24.59 -8.01
C VAL A 927 -3.68 25.89 -8.72
N ARG A 928 -2.73 26.78 -8.98
CA ARG A 928 -2.95 28.02 -9.74
C ARG A 928 -3.06 27.82 -11.24
N SER A 929 -2.61 26.68 -11.75
CA SER A 929 -2.55 26.41 -13.20
C SER A 929 -3.94 26.37 -13.83
N ALA A 930 -3.98 26.60 -15.14
CA ALA A 930 -5.19 26.47 -15.93
C ALA A 930 -5.69 25.01 -15.94
N GLU A 931 -4.77 24.06 -15.94
CA GLU A 931 -5.04 22.61 -15.91
C GLU A 931 -5.82 22.20 -14.66
N PHE A 932 -5.48 22.77 -13.50
CA PHE A 932 -6.17 22.48 -12.25
C PHE A 932 -7.50 23.25 -12.11
N ARG A 933 -7.61 24.42 -12.71
CA ARG A 933 -8.77 25.35 -12.58
C ARG A 933 -9.80 25.22 -13.70
N SER A 934 -9.60 24.34 -14.65
CA SER A 934 -10.53 24.13 -15.78
C SER A 934 -10.86 22.65 -15.97
N LYS A 935 -11.89 22.39 -16.79
CA LYS A 935 -12.36 21.08 -17.24
C LYS A 935 -12.32 20.97 -18.76
#